data_a1d9739a2e7ef28f14fd99930ca21ea7
#
_entry.id   a1d9739a2e7ef28f14fd99930ca21ea7
#
_cell.length_a   1.000
_cell.length_b   1.000
_cell.length_c   1.000
_cell.angle_alpha   90.00
_cell.angle_beta   90.00
_cell.angle_gamma   90.00
#
_symmetry.space_group_name_H-M   'P 1'
#
loop_
_entity.id
_entity.type
_entity.pdbx_description
1 polymer ?
#
loop_
_entity_poly.entity_id
_entity_poly.type
_entity_poly.pdbx_seq_one_letter_code
_entity_poly.pdbx_strand_id
1 'polypeptide(L)'
;MTKVIAFFMAIFTWLGAFLFPGRLTGEGVFNETEEKVQVEFDEGEFVQGKYDLIVSPDGDDSNPGTVDAPIRTLARAKELLRSLTTDEAVTVWFREGTYTISETVNFTSADKDNVLYRSYPAEKVVFSGSKTITGWTETVINGISAFVTDVEINSDEDYFRALFKGDKHLSRSVYPKEGMLKVARTCNEEGISEVWNPEFFVHEAAFYADLKDVRSFANINDVDVLIMHYWCDEHLPIDSVDVTTGRIETAKPTAMRIRVDDNFIYENVKEALSLPGEWYLDRAEEKLYYIPEEGDTVENTVLQAGQNDRLFSFDGANNIAFQGIDFMNTDWDTVNGEFFGNPFPTTHALHSIIKYGAEHPQAAYEVPAAINIAKSSGINFTDCRFESISYTAIKFEKASTDCNVTSCFFDDIGGNAVYIHGDFVIPATTRNINVTDCHIGYYGRIFNNAIGILLTNAYDCKLENNEIHDGWYTGISVGWSWGYADNPTNKISVSNNLIYNIGNGWLSDMGGIYTLGLQPETVLSGNVIYNVGCDEGAYGYGGWGIYLDEGSSGILVENNLVYDCSSQTFHQHYGEDNLIRNNIFAFGGEGAFIVTRHEDHNSLTATNNIMVTDDNPMYAFDTKKDWFRDDSNLYWDYDRGGKVLSGHTTKLFDRDSLVIVKARGYYNNAVFMDPLFKDPANRDFTLAENSPALEIGFKPFEYKAGTLTKFN
;
A
#
# COMPACT_ATOMS: atom_id res chain seq x y z
N MET A 1 27.50 -40.66 4.32
CA MET A 1 26.55 -39.77 4.99
C MET A 1 26.55 -38.32 4.42
N THR A 2 27.67 -37.75 4.00
CA THR A 2 27.78 -36.37 3.51
C THR A 2 27.10 -36.08 2.14
N LYS A 3 26.88 -37.11 1.31
CA LYS A 3 26.23 -36.95 -0.02
C LYS A 3 24.70 -37.06 0.02
N VAL A 4 24.11 -37.55 1.10
CA VAL A 4 22.66 -37.67 1.29
C VAL A 4 22.09 -36.38 1.88
N ILE A 5 22.85 -35.67 2.71
CA ILE A 5 22.46 -34.39 3.31
C ILE A 5 22.42 -33.27 2.24
N ALA A 6 23.34 -33.27 1.27
CA ALA A 6 23.33 -32.31 0.16
C ALA A 6 22.14 -32.50 -0.81
N PHE A 7 21.62 -33.73 -0.93
CA PHE A 7 20.46 -34.03 -1.77
C PHE A 7 19.14 -33.61 -1.11
N PHE A 8 19.02 -33.68 0.20
CA PHE A 8 17.85 -33.20 0.92
C PHE A 8 17.82 -31.70 1.06
N MET A 9 18.96 -31.02 1.19
CA MET A 9 18.98 -29.54 1.15
C MET A 9 18.61 -28.96 -0.24
N ALA A 10 19.00 -29.61 -1.33
CA ALA A 10 18.61 -29.19 -2.68
C ALA A 10 17.13 -29.39 -3.01
N ILE A 11 16.46 -30.37 -2.35
CA ILE A 11 15.02 -30.60 -2.53
C ILE A 11 14.20 -29.59 -1.68
N PHE A 12 14.67 -29.19 -0.51
CA PHE A 12 13.98 -28.19 0.31
C PHE A 12 14.10 -26.76 -0.26
N THR A 13 15.22 -26.42 -0.89
CA THR A 13 15.35 -25.15 -1.66
C THR A 13 14.52 -25.14 -2.95
N TRP A 14 14.23 -26.28 -3.55
CA TRP A 14 13.43 -26.38 -4.78
C TRP A 14 11.91 -26.42 -4.51
N LEU A 15 11.47 -26.92 -3.35
CA LEU A 15 10.07 -26.93 -2.92
C LEU A 15 9.64 -25.60 -2.26
N GLY A 16 10.56 -24.83 -1.69
CA GLY A 16 10.30 -23.49 -1.16
C GLY A 16 10.01 -22.45 -2.25
N ALA A 17 10.60 -22.63 -3.44
CA ALA A 17 10.39 -21.73 -4.57
C ALA A 17 9.05 -21.94 -5.31
N PHE A 18 8.33 -23.03 -5.02
CA PHE A 18 7.03 -23.32 -5.66
C PHE A 18 5.81 -22.95 -4.80
N LEU A 19 6.01 -22.59 -3.51
CA LEU A 19 4.90 -22.24 -2.61
C LEU A 19 4.70 -20.73 -2.40
N PHE A 20 5.68 -19.92 -2.71
CA PHE A 20 5.58 -18.46 -2.70
C PHE A 20 6.49 -17.87 -3.80
N PRO A 21 6.00 -17.70 -5.04
CA PRO A 21 6.72 -16.92 -6.02
C PRO A 21 6.64 -15.45 -5.60
N GLY A 22 7.64 -14.94 -4.92
CA GLY A 22 7.67 -13.55 -4.41
C GLY A 22 8.37 -13.37 -3.08
N ARG A 23 8.74 -14.44 -2.36
CA ARG A 23 9.68 -14.29 -1.24
C ARG A 23 11.04 -13.93 -1.81
N LEU A 24 11.37 -12.66 -1.71
CA LEU A 24 12.69 -12.14 -1.98
C LEU A 24 13.71 -12.84 -1.08
N THR A 25 14.33 -13.90 -1.58
CA THR A 25 15.66 -14.26 -1.15
C THR A 25 16.56 -13.13 -1.63
N GLY A 26 16.78 -12.10 -0.80
CA GLY A 26 17.86 -11.13 -0.93
C GLY A 26 18.23 -10.53 -2.30
N GLU A 27 17.45 -10.77 -3.32
CA GLU A 27 17.61 -10.11 -4.60
C GLU A 27 16.69 -8.89 -4.59
N GLY A 28 17.21 -7.75 -4.18
CA GLY A 28 16.63 -6.44 -4.40
C GLY A 28 16.66 -6.05 -5.88
N VAL A 29 16.49 -7.02 -6.76
CA VAL A 29 16.40 -6.86 -8.21
C VAL A 29 15.02 -7.37 -8.61
N PHE A 30 14.19 -6.45 -9.01
CA PHE A 30 12.91 -6.70 -9.62
C PHE A 30 13.12 -7.54 -10.89
N ASN A 31 12.94 -8.85 -10.82
CA ASN A 31 12.86 -9.71 -12.00
C ASN A 31 11.43 -9.62 -12.53
N GLU A 32 11.08 -8.49 -13.13
CA GLU A 32 9.84 -8.34 -13.87
C GLU A 32 9.98 -8.96 -15.25
N THR A 33 9.47 -10.17 -15.40
CA THR A 33 9.05 -10.71 -16.70
C THR A 33 7.52 -10.82 -16.68
N GLU A 34 6.83 -9.76 -16.33
CA GLU A 34 5.38 -9.70 -16.46
C GLU A 34 4.99 -9.07 -17.79
N GLU A 35 4.07 -9.72 -18.49
CA GLU A 35 3.42 -9.10 -19.64
C GLU A 35 2.61 -7.91 -19.09
N LYS A 36 3.03 -6.69 -19.44
CA LYS A 36 2.29 -5.48 -19.05
C LYS A 36 0.88 -5.56 -19.59
N VAL A 37 -0.08 -5.32 -18.71
CA VAL A 37 -1.48 -5.18 -19.09
C VAL A 37 -1.61 -4.04 -20.10
N GLN A 38 -2.01 -4.35 -21.32
CA GLN A 38 -2.31 -3.32 -22.32
C GLN A 38 -3.72 -2.79 -22.06
N VAL A 39 -3.82 -1.53 -21.65
CA VAL A 39 -5.10 -0.84 -21.52
C VAL A 39 -5.56 -0.38 -22.89
N GLU A 40 -6.69 -0.90 -23.36
CA GLU A 40 -7.38 -0.36 -24.52
C GLU A 40 -8.12 0.92 -24.09
N PHE A 41 -7.77 2.05 -24.67
CA PHE A 41 -8.46 3.31 -24.45
C PHE A 41 -9.79 3.33 -25.20
N ASP A 42 -10.80 4.02 -24.64
CA ASP A 42 -12.08 4.23 -25.31
C ASP A 42 -11.89 4.97 -26.64
N GLU A 43 -12.12 4.29 -27.76
CA GLU A 43 -12.03 4.81 -29.13
C GLU A 43 -13.19 5.77 -29.47
N GLY A 44 -13.72 6.52 -28.49
CA GLY A 44 -14.78 7.49 -28.74
C GLY A 44 -14.44 8.43 -29.90
N GLU A 45 -15.38 8.70 -30.80
CA GLU A 45 -15.16 9.66 -31.90
C GLU A 45 -14.90 11.06 -31.36
N PHE A 46 -13.89 11.76 -31.92
CA PHE A 46 -13.66 13.17 -31.63
C PHE A 46 -14.83 14.01 -32.16
N VAL A 47 -15.49 14.69 -31.24
CA VAL A 47 -16.53 15.67 -31.55
C VAL A 47 -16.17 16.99 -30.85
N GLN A 48 -15.74 17.99 -31.61
CA GLN A 48 -15.36 19.27 -31.04
C GLN A 48 -16.59 20.07 -30.60
N GLY A 49 -16.66 20.41 -29.33
CA GLY A 49 -17.62 21.36 -28.77
C GLY A 49 -17.24 22.81 -29.12
N LYS A 50 -18.20 23.70 -28.97
CA LYS A 50 -18.05 25.13 -29.35
C LYS A 50 -16.93 25.86 -28.60
N TYR A 51 -16.67 25.47 -27.38
CA TYR A 51 -15.69 26.08 -26.47
C TYR A 51 -14.49 25.20 -26.19
N ASP A 52 -14.40 24.03 -26.84
CA ASP A 52 -13.33 23.09 -26.63
C ASP A 52 -11.97 23.65 -27.05
N LEU A 53 -10.96 23.28 -26.32
CA LEU A 53 -9.56 23.63 -26.58
C LEU A 53 -8.75 22.40 -26.99
N ILE A 54 -7.84 22.62 -27.93
CA ILE A 54 -6.86 21.59 -28.32
C ILE A 54 -5.48 22.00 -27.82
N VAL A 55 -4.84 21.09 -27.12
CA VAL A 55 -3.46 21.22 -26.60
C VAL A 55 -2.58 20.21 -27.32
N SER A 56 -1.40 20.61 -27.77
CA SER A 56 -0.43 19.74 -28.45
C SER A 56 1.00 20.12 -28.04
N PRO A 57 1.92 19.16 -27.84
CA PRO A 57 3.32 19.50 -27.57
C PRO A 57 3.96 20.34 -28.70
N ASP A 58 3.47 20.18 -29.93
CA ASP A 58 3.88 20.94 -31.11
C ASP A 58 3.11 22.26 -31.30
N GLY A 59 2.19 22.59 -30.38
CA GLY A 59 1.38 23.80 -30.41
C GLY A 59 2.15 25.07 -30.06
N ASP A 60 1.46 26.19 -30.04
CA ASP A 60 1.99 27.51 -29.63
C ASP A 60 0.97 28.23 -28.76
N ASP A 61 1.39 28.70 -27.57
CA ASP A 61 0.49 29.35 -26.61
C ASP A 61 -0.06 30.70 -27.09
N SER A 62 0.42 31.24 -28.22
CA SER A 62 -0.19 32.35 -28.92
C SER A 62 -1.40 31.97 -29.79
N ASN A 63 -1.61 30.68 -30.03
CA ASN A 63 -2.71 30.14 -30.81
C ASN A 63 -4.06 30.21 -30.07
N PRO A 64 -5.18 30.15 -30.80
CA PRO A 64 -6.52 30.15 -30.19
C PRO A 64 -6.94 28.81 -29.53
N GLY A 65 -6.21 27.73 -29.70
CA GLY A 65 -6.58 26.43 -29.18
C GLY A 65 -7.57 25.64 -30.04
N THR A 66 -7.53 25.83 -31.35
CA THR A 66 -8.36 25.07 -32.31
C THR A 66 -7.58 23.86 -32.86
N VAL A 67 -8.26 22.95 -33.56
CA VAL A 67 -7.63 21.79 -34.20
C VAL A 67 -6.47 22.18 -35.12
N ASP A 68 -6.67 23.24 -35.95
CA ASP A 68 -5.66 23.71 -36.89
C ASP A 68 -4.59 24.63 -36.25
N ALA A 69 -4.83 25.10 -35.03
CA ALA A 69 -3.94 26.00 -34.30
C ALA A 69 -4.00 25.69 -32.79
N PRO A 70 -3.44 24.55 -32.37
CA PRO A 70 -3.46 24.10 -30.96
C PRO A 70 -2.56 25.00 -30.10
N ILE A 71 -2.92 25.15 -28.82
CA ILE A 71 -2.03 25.71 -27.80
C ILE A 71 -1.04 24.63 -27.34
N ARG A 72 0.03 25.04 -26.63
CA ARG A 72 1.08 24.13 -26.22
C ARG A 72 0.88 23.60 -24.80
N THR A 73 0.41 24.42 -23.88
CA THR A 73 0.51 24.12 -22.46
C THR A 73 -0.84 24.03 -21.75
N LEU A 74 -0.92 23.17 -20.70
CA LEU A 74 -2.05 23.15 -19.77
C LEU A 74 -2.24 24.50 -19.08
N ALA A 75 -1.16 25.21 -18.76
CA ALA A 75 -1.24 26.54 -18.15
C ALA A 75 -2.00 27.52 -19.04
N ARG A 76 -1.72 27.52 -20.34
CA ARG A 76 -2.43 28.35 -21.30
C ARG A 76 -3.89 27.94 -21.46
N ALA A 77 -4.20 26.64 -21.48
CA ALA A 77 -5.58 26.16 -21.49
C ALA A 77 -6.36 26.71 -20.29
N LYS A 78 -5.81 26.63 -19.09
CA LYS A 78 -6.42 27.15 -17.87
C LYS A 78 -6.65 28.67 -17.93
N GLU A 79 -5.68 29.43 -18.45
CA GLU A 79 -5.82 30.88 -18.64
C GLU A 79 -7.00 31.22 -19.58
N LEU A 80 -7.11 30.53 -20.71
CA LEU A 80 -8.20 30.70 -21.66
C LEU A 80 -9.54 30.32 -21.02
N LEU A 81 -9.62 29.21 -20.32
CA LEU A 81 -10.83 28.76 -19.62
C LEU A 81 -11.32 29.77 -18.58
N ARG A 82 -10.43 30.38 -17.81
CA ARG A 82 -10.77 31.41 -16.82
C ARG A 82 -11.42 32.66 -17.45
N SER A 83 -11.15 32.90 -18.72
CA SER A 83 -11.75 34.02 -19.47
C SER A 83 -13.13 33.70 -20.05
N LEU A 84 -13.54 32.44 -20.07
CA LEU A 84 -14.83 32.01 -20.58
C LEU A 84 -15.96 32.32 -19.60
N THR A 85 -17.04 32.91 -20.12
CA THR A 85 -18.24 33.27 -19.33
C THR A 85 -19.43 32.37 -19.60
N THR A 86 -19.19 31.13 -20.02
CA THR A 86 -20.24 30.14 -20.28
C THR A 86 -20.41 29.18 -19.12
N ASP A 87 -21.62 28.71 -18.86
CA ASP A 87 -21.93 27.62 -17.93
C ASP A 87 -21.91 26.24 -18.63
N GLU A 88 -21.72 26.22 -19.96
CA GLU A 88 -21.61 24.96 -20.71
C GLU A 88 -20.34 24.20 -20.29
N ALA A 89 -20.42 22.88 -20.36
CA ALA A 89 -19.25 22.01 -20.18
C ALA A 89 -18.23 22.26 -21.32
N VAL A 90 -16.96 22.22 -20.97
CA VAL A 90 -15.85 22.43 -21.91
C VAL A 90 -14.89 21.25 -21.84
N THR A 91 -14.47 20.77 -23.00
CA THR A 91 -13.43 19.74 -23.08
C THR A 91 -12.11 20.36 -23.54
N VAL A 92 -11.05 19.99 -22.83
CA VAL A 92 -9.66 20.27 -23.23
C VAL A 92 -9.05 18.97 -23.72
N TRP A 93 -8.80 18.90 -25.01
CA TRP A 93 -8.27 17.72 -25.69
C TRP A 93 -6.76 17.82 -25.82
N PHE A 94 -6.06 16.84 -25.28
CA PHE A 94 -4.61 16.72 -25.41
C PHE A 94 -4.25 15.78 -26.55
N ARG A 95 -3.34 16.22 -27.40
CA ARG A 95 -2.75 15.40 -28.46
C ARG A 95 -1.61 14.57 -27.90
N GLU A 96 -1.29 13.49 -28.59
CA GLU A 96 -0.20 12.55 -28.25
C GLU A 96 1.08 13.27 -27.84
N GLY A 97 1.70 12.80 -26.76
CA GLY A 97 3.00 13.24 -26.30
C GLY A 97 3.13 13.44 -24.81
N THR A 98 4.33 13.80 -24.38
CA THR A 98 4.66 14.06 -22.98
C THR A 98 4.61 15.55 -22.67
N TYR A 99 3.84 15.90 -21.68
CA TYR A 99 3.70 17.25 -21.12
C TYR A 99 4.44 17.30 -19.78
N THR A 100 5.61 17.93 -19.78
CA THR A 100 6.40 18.07 -18.55
C THR A 100 5.74 19.05 -17.60
N ILE A 101 5.49 18.59 -16.38
CA ILE A 101 4.93 19.34 -15.25
C ILE A 101 6.08 19.65 -14.29
N SER A 102 6.87 20.67 -14.60
CA SER A 102 8.04 21.06 -13.81
C SER A 102 7.70 21.80 -12.50
N GLU A 103 6.49 22.34 -12.40
CA GLU A 103 5.96 23.02 -11.23
C GLU A 103 4.52 22.57 -10.98
N THR A 104 4.11 22.47 -9.73
CA THR A 104 2.75 22.06 -9.35
C THR A 104 1.68 22.92 -10.02
N VAL A 105 0.79 22.30 -10.77
CA VAL A 105 -0.37 22.99 -11.37
C VAL A 105 -1.47 23.13 -10.33
N ASN A 106 -1.75 24.36 -9.93
CA ASN A 106 -2.75 24.66 -8.90
C ASN A 106 -4.13 24.92 -9.52
N PHE A 107 -5.14 24.15 -9.11
CA PHE A 107 -6.55 24.35 -9.41
C PHE A 107 -7.24 24.94 -8.17
N THR A 108 -7.98 26.02 -8.37
CA THR A 108 -8.62 26.80 -7.30
C THR A 108 -10.06 27.14 -7.64
N SER A 109 -10.79 27.78 -6.73
CA SER A 109 -12.13 28.32 -7.01
C SER A 109 -12.19 29.39 -8.12
N ALA A 110 -11.04 29.86 -8.60
CA ALA A 110 -10.96 30.75 -9.74
C ALA A 110 -10.92 30.03 -11.10
N ASP A 111 -10.69 28.72 -11.08
CA ASP A 111 -10.72 27.91 -12.30
C ASP A 111 -12.16 27.63 -12.72
N LYS A 112 -12.35 27.43 -14.02
CA LYS A 112 -13.68 27.19 -14.58
C LYS A 112 -14.19 25.81 -14.13
N ASP A 113 -15.43 25.76 -13.66
CA ASP A 113 -16.18 24.55 -13.37
C ASP A 113 -16.64 23.85 -14.67
N ASN A 114 -17.00 22.60 -14.58
CA ASN A 114 -17.49 21.74 -15.67
C ASN A 114 -16.47 21.62 -16.81
N VAL A 115 -15.24 21.30 -16.48
CA VAL A 115 -14.14 21.07 -17.42
C VAL A 115 -13.72 19.60 -17.41
N LEU A 116 -13.65 19.01 -18.60
CA LEU A 116 -13.08 17.71 -18.85
C LEU A 116 -11.73 17.87 -19.55
N TYR A 117 -10.65 17.47 -18.91
CA TYR A 117 -9.31 17.32 -19.50
C TYR A 117 -9.16 15.86 -19.96
N ARG A 118 -8.91 15.64 -21.25
CA ARG A 118 -8.81 14.27 -21.75
C ARG A 118 -7.84 14.11 -22.92
N SER A 119 -7.39 12.86 -23.11
CA SER A 119 -6.64 12.49 -24.31
C SER A 119 -7.53 12.57 -25.55
N TYR A 120 -6.91 12.90 -26.69
CA TYR A 120 -7.53 12.71 -28.00
C TYR A 120 -7.70 11.19 -28.24
N PRO A 121 -8.80 10.76 -28.91
CA PRO A 121 -9.08 9.34 -29.12
C PRO A 121 -7.89 8.57 -29.69
N ALA A 122 -7.54 7.43 -29.08
CA ALA A 122 -6.42 6.56 -29.44
C ALA A 122 -5.03 7.23 -29.40
N GLU A 123 -4.88 8.36 -28.70
CA GLU A 123 -3.60 9.04 -28.53
C GLU A 123 -3.11 8.93 -27.06
N LYS A 124 -1.85 8.52 -26.88
CA LYS A 124 -1.22 8.44 -25.56
C LYS A 124 -0.77 9.82 -25.09
N VAL A 125 -1.31 10.27 -23.97
CA VAL A 125 -1.02 11.57 -23.34
C VAL A 125 -0.40 11.34 -21.98
N VAL A 126 0.80 11.86 -21.75
CA VAL A 126 1.55 11.69 -20.49
C VAL A 126 1.79 13.03 -19.82
N PHE A 127 1.38 13.18 -18.57
CA PHE A 127 1.81 14.25 -17.68
C PHE A 127 2.92 13.75 -16.78
N SER A 128 4.14 14.26 -16.99
CA SER A 128 5.35 13.78 -16.31
C SER A 128 5.98 14.84 -15.41
N GLY A 129 6.31 14.45 -14.17
CA GLY A 129 7.04 15.28 -13.21
C GLY A 129 8.56 15.17 -13.32
N SER A 130 9.09 14.70 -14.45
CA SER A 130 10.52 14.42 -14.62
C SER A 130 11.21 15.30 -15.66
N LYS A 131 12.53 15.31 -15.62
CA LYS A 131 13.40 15.87 -16.66
C LYS A 131 14.22 14.76 -17.34
N THR A 132 14.46 14.92 -18.61
CA THR A 132 15.23 13.94 -19.40
C THR A 132 16.72 14.04 -19.11
N ILE A 133 17.37 12.91 -18.89
CA ILE A 133 18.83 12.77 -18.71
C ILE A 133 19.40 12.02 -19.90
N THR A 134 20.42 12.61 -20.52
CA THR A 134 21.18 12.08 -21.65
C THR A 134 22.64 12.53 -21.55
N GLY A 135 23.44 12.30 -22.60
CA GLY A 135 24.83 12.80 -22.64
C GLY A 135 25.80 11.92 -21.86
N TRP A 136 25.53 10.64 -21.82
CA TRP A 136 26.29 9.64 -21.09
C TRP A 136 27.71 9.46 -21.69
N THR A 137 28.65 9.14 -20.82
CA THR A 137 29.99 8.70 -21.17
C THR A 137 30.34 7.40 -20.46
N GLU A 138 31.10 6.53 -21.09
CA GLU A 138 31.57 5.30 -20.45
C GLU A 138 32.57 5.61 -19.33
N THR A 139 32.43 4.87 -18.22
CA THR A 139 33.35 4.94 -17.08
C THR A 139 33.46 3.59 -16.41
N VAL A 140 34.30 3.50 -15.38
CA VAL A 140 34.40 2.31 -14.52
C VAL A 140 34.25 2.75 -13.07
N ILE A 141 33.28 2.19 -12.36
CA ILE A 141 33.08 2.39 -10.93
C ILE A 141 33.08 1.02 -10.24
N ASN A 142 33.76 0.92 -9.10
CA ASN A 142 33.90 -0.34 -8.35
C ASN A 142 34.45 -1.52 -9.18
N GLY A 143 35.19 -1.23 -10.29
CA GLY A 143 35.68 -2.24 -11.22
C GLY A 143 34.65 -2.74 -12.25
N ILE A 144 33.50 -2.12 -12.32
CA ILE A 144 32.38 -2.46 -13.20
C ILE A 144 32.18 -1.35 -14.23
N SER A 145 31.85 -1.73 -15.48
CA SER A 145 31.49 -0.78 -16.54
C SER A 145 30.21 -0.05 -16.17
N ALA A 146 30.25 1.27 -16.28
CA ALA A 146 29.14 2.13 -15.95
C ALA A 146 29.03 3.29 -16.93
N PHE A 147 27.90 3.96 -16.94
CA PHE A 147 27.70 5.24 -17.60
C PHE A 147 27.71 6.37 -16.57
N VAL A 148 28.25 7.52 -16.96
CA VAL A 148 28.25 8.73 -16.12
C VAL A 148 27.88 9.95 -16.96
N THR A 149 27.10 10.84 -16.36
CA THR A 149 26.78 12.15 -16.94
C THR A 149 26.80 13.23 -15.86
N ASP A 150 27.03 14.46 -16.27
CA ASP A 150 26.92 15.62 -15.36
C ASP A 150 25.43 15.95 -15.16
N VAL A 151 25.08 16.31 -13.93
CA VAL A 151 23.72 16.73 -13.55
C VAL A 151 23.80 18.05 -12.78
N GLU A 152 22.80 18.90 -12.99
CA GLU A 152 22.68 20.14 -12.22
C GLU A 152 22.04 19.85 -10.87
N ILE A 153 22.71 20.25 -9.78
CA ILE A 153 22.22 20.21 -8.41
C ILE A 153 22.19 21.65 -7.89
N ASN A 154 21.00 22.20 -7.66
CA ASN A 154 20.83 23.62 -7.35
C ASN A 154 21.19 23.94 -5.89
N SER A 155 21.04 22.98 -4.97
CA SER A 155 21.41 23.09 -3.57
C SER A 155 21.56 21.71 -2.92
N ASP A 156 22.06 21.68 -1.69
CA ASP A 156 22.15 20.44 -0.89
C ASP A 156 20.76 19.82 -0.58
N GLU A 157 19.70 20.58 -0.74
CA GLU A 157 18.31 20.16 -0.51
C GLU A 157 17.50 19.99 -1.80
N ASP A 158 18.04 20.42 -2.97
CA ASP A 158 17.36 20.39 -4.26
C ASP A 158 18.07 19.44 -5.22
N TYR A 159 17.89 18.15 -5.00
CA TYR A 159 18.40 17.06 -5.83
C TYR A 159 17.33 15.96 -5.96
N PHE A 160 17.36 15.22 -7.07
CA PHE A 160 16.39 14.14 -7.27
C PHE A 160 16.76 12.87 -6.51
N ARG A 161 15.73 12.15 -6.08
CA ARG A 161 15.82 10.84 -5.41
C ARG A 161 15.23 9.71 -6.24
N ALA A 162 14.54 10.02 -7.34
CA ALA A 162 13.95 9.06 -8.27
C ALA A 162 14.57 9.17 -9.65
N LEU A 163 14.86 8.01 -10.25
CA LEU A 163 15.32 7.86 -11.62
C LEU A 163 14.50 6.78 -12.30
N PHE A 164 14.13 7.02 -13.56
CA PHE A 164 13.24 6.14 -14.32
C PHE A 164 13.82 5.82 -15.67
N LYS A 165 13.48 4.63 -16.19
CA LYS A 165 13.68 4.24 -17.58
C LYS A 165 12.31 3.89 -18.18
N GLY A 166 11.75 4.84 -18.93
CA GLY A 166 10.36 4.75 -19.39
C GLY A 166 9.38 4.83 -18.21
N ASP A 167 8.63 3.77 -17.99
CA ASP A 167 7.62 3.60 -16.97
C ASP A 167 8.11 2.78 -15.75
N LYS A 168 9.40 2.65 -15.54
CA LYS A 168 9.99 1.84 -14.48
C LYS A 168 10.88 2.67 -13.58
N HIS A 169 10.67 2.62 -12.27
CA HIS A 169 11.64 3.10 -11.29
C HIS A 169 12.95 2.30 -11.40
N LEU A 170 14.08 2.99 -11.40
CA LEU A 170 15.39 2.39 -11.29
C LEU A 170 15.83 2.38 -9.82
N SER A 171 16.44 1.28 -9.40
CA SER A 171 16.89 1.12 -8.02
C SER A 171 18.09 2.00 -7.71
N ARG A 172 18.03 2.74 -6.60
CA ARG A 172 19.22 3.33 -5.98
C ARG A 172 20.19 2.20 -5.59
N SER A 173 21.48 2.45 -5.61
CA SER A 173 22.46 1.47 -5.12
C SER A 173 22.25 1.18 -3.65
N VAL A 174 22.09 -0.09 -3.25
CA VAL A 174 21.83 -0.51 -1.87
C VAL A 174 22.94 -1.38 -1.29
N TYR A 175 23.10 -1.35 0.03
CA TYR A 175 23.97 -2.26 0.77
C TYR A 175 23.26 -2.77 2.05
N PRO A 176 23.24 -4.09 2.30
CA PRO A 176 23.83 -5.17 1.52
C PRO A 176 23.07 -5.44 0.22
N LYS A 177 23.68 -6.20 -0.71
CA LYS A 177 23.00 -6.65 -1.94
C LYS A 177 22.00 -7.78 -1.71
N GLU A 178 22.18 -8.53 -0.66
CA GLU A 178 21.29 -9.64 -0.29
C GLU A 178 20.99 -9.56 1.21
N GLY A 179 19.74 -9.79 1.58
CA GLY A 179 19.28 -9.76 2.97
C GLY A 179 19.32 -8.38 3.60
N MET A 180 19.30 -8.33 4.92
CA MET A 180 19.27 -7.10 5.70
C MET A 180 20.32 -7.13 6.79
N LEU A 181 20.76 -5.96 7.21
CA LEU A 181 21.57 -5.76 8.40
C LEU A 181 20.66 -5.71 9.64
N LYS A 182 21.26 -5.87 10.80
CA LYS A 182 20.56 -5.84 12.08
C LYS A 182 21.11 -4.75 12.99
N VAL A 183 20.22 -4.07 13.70
CA VAL A 183 20.60 -3.23 14.82
C VAL A 183 21.20 -4.11 15.92
N ALA A 184 22.47 -3.90 16.24
CA ALA A 184 23.16 -4.70 17.24
C ALA A 184 22.91 -4.18 18.66
N ARG A 185 22.71 -2.86 18.80
CA ARG A 185 22.51 -2.20 20.11
C ARG A 185 21.84 -0.84 19.91
N THR A 186 20.97 -0.46 20.80
CA THR A 186 20.34 0.88 20.83
C THR A 186 21.18 1.86 21.69
N CYS A 187 20.85 3.13 21.63
CA CYS A 187 21.56 4.16 22.40
C CYS A 187 21.18 4.17 23.87
N ASN A 188 19.97 3.78 24.24
CA ASN A 188 19.58 3.54 25.62
C ASN A 188 19.97 2.10 25.99
N GLU A 189 20.82 1.97 26.98
CA GLU A 189 21.40 0.69 27.41
C GLU A 189 20.40 -0.35 27.96
N GLU A 190 19.12 -0.02 28.03
CA GLU A 190 18.03 -0.83 28.59
C GLU A 190 17.35 -1.69 27.54
N GLY A 191 18.10 -2.41 26.73
CA GLY A 191 17.65 -3.37 25.74
C GLY A 191 16.18 -3.81 25.72
N ILE A 192 15.63 -4.04 24.55
CA ILE A 192 14.33 -4.63 24.20
C ILE A 192 13.15 -4.11 25.04
N SER A 193 12.48 -3.11 24.57
CA SER A 193 11.12 -2.85 25.03
C SER A 193 10.18 -3.95 24.50
N GLU A 194 9.36 -4.50 25.37
CA GLU A 194 8.21 -5.27 24.94
C GLU A 194 7.33 -4.41 24.03
N VAL A 195 6.65 -5.03 23.06
CA VAL A 195 5.78 -4.43 22.04
C VAL A 195 4.78 -3.39 22.61
N TRP A 196 4.40 -3.55 23.84
CA TRP A 196 3.41 -2.72 24.56
C TRP A 196 4.02 -1.81 25.61
N ASN A 197 5.31 -1.53 25.52
CA ASN A 197 5.93 -0.53 26.39
C ASN A 197 5.35 0.84 26.06
N PRO A 198 4.92 1.65 27.05
CA PRO A 198 4.49 3.04 26.83
C PRO A 198 5.56 3.92 26.21
N GLU A 199 6.83 3.51 26.20
CA GLU A 199 7.95 4.16 25.53
C GLU A 199 8.10 3.75 24.05
N PHE A 200 7.09 3.17 23.46
CA PHE A 200 7.09 2.68 22.08
C PHE A 200 7.41 3.78 21.04
N PHE A 201 6.95 5.00 21.28
CA PHE A 201 7.22 6.18 20.46
C PHE A 201 8.33 7.03 21.10
N VAL A 202 9.54 6.53 21.08
CA VAL A 202 10.76 7.25 21.51
C VAL A 202 11.58 7.62 20.29
N HIS A 203 11.95 8.89 20.21
CA HIS A 203 12.69 9.42 19.07
C HIS A 203 14.18 9.24 19.29
N GLU A 204 14.79 8.40 18.48
CA GLU A 204 16.22 8.09 18.55
C GLU A 204 16.88 8.49 17.22
N ALA A 205 17.97 9.24 17.31
CA ALA A 205 18.76 9.67 16.16
C ALA A 205 20.08 8.89 16.03
N ALA A 206 20.21 7.76 16.71
CA ALA A 206 21.42 6.93 16.61
C ALA A 206 21.18 5.51 17.08
N PHE A 207 21.92 4.58 16.48
CA PHE A 207 21.97 3.18 16.86
C PHE A 207 23.35 2.58 16.57
N TYR A 208 23.57 1.33 16.94
CA TYR A 208 24.82 0.63 16.66
C TYR A 208 24.55 -0.59 15.79
N ALA A 209 25.35 -0.76 14.74
CA ALA A 209 25.42 -1.99 13.96
C ALA A 209 26.66 -2.82 14.36
N ASP A 210 26.70 -4.08 13.95
CA ASP A 210 27.90 -4.90 14.08
C ASP A 210 29.05 -4.26 13.27
N LEU A 211 30.29 -4.27 13.82
CA LEU A 211 31.47 -3.67 13.17
C LEU A 211 31.75 -4.23 11.76
N LYS A 212 31.33 -5.46 11.49
CA LYS A 212 31.44 -6.07 10.14
C LYS A 212 30.52 -5.40 9.10
N ASP A 213 29.42 -4.82 9.56
CA ASP A 213 28.32 -4.24 8.76
C ASP A 213 28.45 -2.71 8.61
N VAL A 214 29.27 -2.09 9.45
CA VAL A 214 29.55 -0.65 9.38
C VAL A 214 30.63 -0.34 8.36
N ARG A 215 30.39 0.68 7.53
CA ARG A 215 31.30 1.13 6.47
C ARG A 215 31.58 2.62 6.57
N SER A 216 32.78 3.00 6.15
CA SER A 216 33.09 4.40 5.88
C SER A 216 32.78 4.66 4.42
N PHE A 217 31.67 5.32 4.17
CA PHE A 217 31.26 5.69 2.82
C PHE A 217 32.00 6.94 2.34
N ALA A 218 32.28 7.01 1.04
CA ALA A 218 33.01 8.14 0.46
C ALA A 218 32.23 9.46 0.62
N ASN A 219 30.92 9.41 0.42
CA ASN A 219 29.99 10.54 0.51
C ASN A 219 28.89 10.21 1.53
N ILE A 220 29.23 10.27 2.81
CA ILE A 220 28.29 9.83 3.88
C ILE A 220 26.95 10.57 3.83
N ASN A 221 26.96 11.85 3.47
CA ASN A 221 25.75 12.68 3.38
C ASN A 221 24.84 12.33 2.20
N ASP A 222 25.31 11.48 1.27
CA ASP A 222 24.48 10.96 0.18
C ASP A 222 23.74 9.68 0.57
N VAL A 223 24.11 9.07 1.70
CA VAL A 223 23.60 7.76 2.12
C VAL A 223 22.43 7.92 3.08
N ASP A 224 21.37 7.21 2.79
CA ASP A 224 20.23 7.04 3.70
C ASP A 224 20.28 5.67 4.37
N VAL A 225 19.73 5.58 5.58
CA VAL A 225 19.35 4.31 6.21
C VAL A 225 17.85 4.14 6.04
N LEU A 226 17.44 3.02 5.47
CA LEU A 226 16.06 2.54 5.58
C LEU A 226 16.01 1.54 6.73
N ILE A 227 15.31 1.89 7.81
CA ILE A 227 15.13 1.04 9.00
C ILE A 227 13.68 0.55 9.09
N MET A 228 13.48 -0.72 9.40
CA MET A 228 12.17 -1.36 9.53
C MET A 228 11.82 -1.57 11.00
N HIS A 229 10.65 -1.07 11.37
CA HIS A 229 10.06 -1.31 12.68
C HIS A 229 8.77 -2.10 12.47
N TYR A 230 8.46 -3.08 13.13
CA TYR A 230 7.22 -3.88 13.10
C TYR A 230 6.28 -3.68 11.88
N TRP A 231 5.51 -2.57 11.85
CA TRP A 231 4.51 -2.23 10.84
C TRP A 231 4.79 -0.91 10.10
N CYS A 232 5.98 -0.32 10.29
CA CYS A 232 6.42 0.85 9.55
C CYS A 232 7.92 0.80 9.25
N ASP A 233 8.32 1.60 8.31
CA ASP A 233 9.70 1.84 7.94
C ASP A 233 10.01 3.34 7.92
N GLU A 234 11.27 3.69 7.95
CA GLU A 234 11.72 5.08 7.99
C GLU A 234 12.99 5.30 7.17
N HIS A 235 12.96 6.28 6.26
CA HIS A 235 14.13 6.74 5.51
C HIS A 235 14.85 7.84 6.26
N LEU A 236 16.06 7.57 6.70
CA LEU A 236 16.85 8.44 7.57
C LEU A 236 18.18 8.82 6.92
N PRO A 237 18.39 10.07 6.47
CA PRO A 237 19.69 10.53 6.03
C PRO A 237 20.74 10.34 7.13
N ILE A 238 21.93 9.85 6.77
CA ILE A 238 23.01 9.66 7.73
C ILE A 238 23.72 10.99 7.99
N ASP A 239 23.96 11.31 9.26
CA ASP A 239 24.82 12.40 9.68
C ASP A 239 26.28 11.94 9.83
N SER A 240 26.49 10.84 10.55
CA SER A 240 27.84 10.32 10.78
C SER A 240 27.87 8.82 11.08
N VAL A 241 29.04 8.20 10.83
CA VAL A 241 29.33 6.80 11.14
C VAL A 241 30.66 6.67 11.84
N ASP A 242 30.69 6.08 13.02
CA ASP A 242 31.92 5.71 13.73
C ASP A 242 32.22 4.21 13.50
N VAL A 243 33.11 3.93 12.58
CA VAL A 243 33.52 2.55 12.23
C VAL A 243 34.27 1.83 13.36
N THR A 244 34.70 2.54 14.42
CA THR A 244 35.41 1.93 15.54
C THR A 244 34.48 1.41 16.63
N THR A 245 33.33 2.04 16.79
CA THR A 245 32.30 1.67 17.77
C THR A 245 31.08 1.01 17.15
N GLY A 246 30.88 1.19 15.85
CA GLY A 246 29.68 0.72 15.13
C GLY A 246 28.52 1.69 15.21
N ARG A 247 28.71 2.91 15.75
CA ARG A 247 27.66 3.90 15.92
C ARG A 247 27.31 4.57 14.59
N ILE A 248 26.02 4.63 14.31
CA ILE A 248 25.42 5.34 13.17
C ILE A 248 24.54 6.44 13.74
N GLU A 249 24.79 7.69 13.33
CA GLU A 249 23.94 8.83 13.67
C GLU A 249 23.18 9.28 12.44
N THR A 250 21.89 9.55 12.60
CA THR A 250 20.99 10.02 11.53
C THR A 250 20.71 11.52 11.70
N ALA A 251 20.57 12.23 10.59
CA ALA A 251 20.27 13.65 10.59
C ALA A 251 18.87 14.00 11.15
N LYS A 252 17.99 12.99 11.19
CA LYS A 252 16.64 13.10 11.73
C LYS A 252 16.39 11.97 12.72
N PRO A 253 15.65 12.20 13.82
CA PRO A 253 15.28 11.12 14.74
C PRO A 253 14.17 10.24 14.10
N THR A 254 14.05 9.02 14.59
CA THR A 254 12.95 8.12 14.24
C THR A 254 11.62 8.57 14.85
N ALA A 255 10.51 8.15 14.25
CA ALA A 255 9.18 8.26 14.86
C ALA A 255 8.94 7.13 15.88
N MET A 256 9.49 5.96 15.62
CA MET A 256 9.42 4.80 16.49
C MET A 256 10.75 4.51 17.15
N ARG A 257 10.67 3.83 18.31
CA ARG A 257 11.87 3.38 19.03
C ARG A 257 12.64 2.36 18.21
N ILE A 258 13.94 2.56 18.05
CA ILE A 258 14.85 1.57 17.47
C ILE A 258 15.05 0.44 18.48
N ARG A 259 15.03 -0.81 18.00
CA ARG A 259 15.23 -2.01 18.82
C ARG A 259 16.41 -2.83 18.35
N VAL A 260 16.95 -3.60 19.27
CA VAL A 260 17.90 -4.65 18.91
C VAL A 260 17.19 -5.63 17.97
N ASP A 261 17.88 -6.06 16.94
CA ASP A 261 17.41 -6.93 15.85
C ASP A 261 16.45 -6.26 14.83
N ASP A 262 16.12 -4.98 14.95
CA ASP A 262 15.46 -4.25 13.85
C ASP A 262 16.29 -4.36 12.58
N ASN A 263 15.60 -4.56 11.46
CA ASN A 263 16.23 -4.66 10.14
C ASN A 263 16.57 -3.28 9.60
N PHE A 264 17.67 -3.16 8.86
CA PHE A 264 17.98 -1.95 8.11
C PHE A 264 18.83 -2.25 6.87
N ILE A 265 18.84 -1.31 5.93
CA ILE A 265 19.74 -1.27 4.77
C ILE A 265 20.28 0.15 4.58
N TYR A 266 21.37 0.27 3.82
CA TYR A 266 21.85 1.57 3.35
C TYR A 266 21.47 1.77 1.89
N GLU A 267 20.98 2.95 1.55
CA GLU A 267 20.62 3.35 0.20
C GLU A 267 21.51 4.46 -0.33
N ASN A 268 21.60 4.55 -1.66
CA ASN A 268 22.47 5.49 -2.38
C ASN A 268 23.94 5.37 -1.98
N VAL A 269 24.47 4.16 -1.99
CA VAL A 269 25.84 3.82 -1.60
C VAL A 269 26.73 3.69 -2.82
N LYS A 270 27.73 4.59 -3.00
CA LYS A 270 28.67 4.59 -4.12
C LYS A 270 29.42 3.26 -4.24
N GLU A 271 29.93 2.75 -3.11
CA GLU A 271 30.72 1.51 -3.05
C GLU A 271 29.89 0.25 -3.32
N ALA A 272 28.58 0.36 -3.26
CA ALA A 272 27.65 -0.76 -3.52
C ALA A 272 27.13 -0.79 -4.95
N LEU A 273 27.32 0.26 -5.74
CA LEU A 273 26.84 0.33 -7.12
C LEU A 273 27.45 -0.79 -7.96
N SER A 274 26.62 -1.74 -8.42
CA SER A 274 27.13 -2.97 -9.05
C SER A 274 26.19 -3.73 -9.98
N LEU A 275 24.86 -3.59 -9.84
CA LEU A 275 23.90 -4.37 -10.61
C LEU A 275 23.33 -3.57 -11.79
N PRO A 276 23.01 -4.21 -12.93
CA PRO A 276 22.35 -3.54 -14.05
C PRO A 276 21.04 -2.87 -13.60
N GLY A 277 20.81 -1.64 -14.06
CA GLY A 277 19.66 -0.82 -13.68
C GLY A 277 19.86 -0.01 -12.40
N GLU A 278 20.90 -0.28 -11.60
CA GLU A 278 21.21 0.56 -10.43
C GLU A 278 21.85 1.88 -10.81
N TRP A 279 21.60 2.88 -9.97
CA TRP A 279 22.19 4.20 -10.10
C TRP A 279 22.67 4.77 -8.76
N TYR A 280 23.55 5.74 -8.85
CA TYR A 280 24.10 6.50 -7.72
C TYR A 280 24.26 7.96 -8.12
N LEU A 281 23.75 8.87 -7.29
CA LEU A 281 23.93 10.31 -7.44
C LEU A 281 25.02 10.79 -6.49
N ASP A 282 26.15 11.24 -7.05
CA ASP A 282 27.23 11.92 -6.33
C ASP A 282 26.93 13.42 -6.31
N ARG A 283 26.39 13.91 -5.20
CA ARG A 283 26.01 15.32 -5.07
C ARG A 283 27.24 16.25 -5.02
N ALA A 284 28.32 15.77 -4.45
CA ALA A 284 29.56 16.59 -4.31
C ALA A 284 30.27 16.80 -5.66
N GLU A 285 30.19 15.82 -6.54
CA GLU A 285 30.77 15.88 -7.89
C GLU A 285 29.75 16.29 -8.98
N GLU A 286 28.47 16.45 -8.62
CA GLU A 286 27.34 16.70 -9.55
C GLU A 286 27.29 15.68 -10.69
N LYS A 287 27.43 14.38 -10.34
CA LYS A 287 27.51 13.28 -11.30
C LYS A 287 26.48 12.20 -10.99
N LEU A 288 25.80 11.78 -12.05
CA LEU A 288 24.95 10.62 -12.04
C LEU A 288 25.65 9.42 -12.64
N TYR A 289 25.77 8.33 -11.89
CA TYR A 289 26.31 7.05 -12.33
C TYR A 289 25.17 6.05 -12.51
N TYR A 290 25.22 5.30 -13.60
CA TYR A 290 24.25 4.28 -13.95
C TYR A 290 24.96 3.01 -14.44
N ILE A 291 24.55 1.85 -13.94
CA ILE A 291 25.01 0.56 -14.48
C ILE A 291 24.07 0.16 -15.62
N PRO A 292 24.56 0.11 -16.87
CA PRO A 292 23.69 -0.14 -18.02
C PRO A 292 23.05 -1.53 -17.98
N GLU A 293 21.80 -1.61 -18.39
CA GLU A 293 21.09 -2.86 -18.67
C GLU A 293 21.46 -3.42 -20.04
N GLU A 294 21.06 -4.66 -20.33
CA GLU A 294 21.33 -5.28 -21.62
C GLU A 294 20.72 -4.46 -22.78
N GLY A 295 21.55 -4.09 -23.75
CA GLY A 295 21.14 -3.27 -24.90
C GLY A 295 21.35 -1.77 -24.74
N ASP A 296 21.72 -1.29 -23.56
CA ASP A 296 22.02 0.13 -23.33
C ASP A 296 23.38 0.50 -23.95
N THR A 297 23.43 1.66 -24.59
CA THR A 297 24.63 2.32 -25.06
C THR A 297 24.60 3.78 -24.65
N VAL A 298 25.75 4.44 -24.63
CA VAL A 298 25.83 5.87 -24.28
C VAL A 298 25.00 6.76 -25.23
N GLU A 299 24.74 6.28 -26.48
CA GLU A 299 23.95 7.02 -27.45
C GLU A 299 22.43 6.80 -27.33
N ASN A 300 21.99 5.60 -26.88
CA ASN A 300 20.56 5.28 -26.83
C ASN A 300 19.96 5.35 -25.45
N THR A 301 20.76 5.46 -24.39
CA THR A 301 20.25 5.53 -23.01
C THR A 301 19.62 6.89 -22.74
N VAL A 302 18.33 6.88 -22.52
CA VAL A 302 17.52 8.03 -22.12
C VAL A 302 16.83 7.70 -20.81
N LEU A 303 17.24 8.38 -19.75
CA LEU A 303 16.61 8.23 -18.42
C LEU A 303 15.80 9.48 -18.08
N GLN A 304 14.92 9.34 -17.10
CA GLN A 304 14.10 10.43 -16.56
C GLN A 304 14.47 10.61 -15.09
N ALA A 305 14.93 11.78 -14.70
CA ALA A 305 15.12 12.13 -13.27
C ALA A 305 13.90 12.85 -12.73
N GLY A 306 13.47 12.53 -11.55
CA GLY A 306 12.42 13.26 -10.85
C GLY A 306 12.77 14.74 -10.76
N GLN A 307 11.79 15.62 -10.97
CA GLN A 307 11.94 17.08 -10.90
C GLN A 307 10.84 17.71 -10.05
N ASN A 308 9.68 17.09 -10.02
CA ASN A 308 8.52 17.60 -9.29
C ASN A 308 7.86 16.43 -8.54
N ASP A 309 7.66 16.61 -7.27
CA ASP A 309 7.03 15.63 -6.38
C ASP A 309 5.50 15.70 -6.42
N ARG A 310 4.92 16.83 -6.86
CA ARG A 310 3.49 17.07 -6.92
C ARG A 310 3.06 17.66 -8.26
N LEU A 311 2.36 16.86 -9.04
CA LEU A 311 1.86 17.28 -10.35
C LEU A 311 0.71 18.30 -10.21
N PHE A 312 -0.32 17.95 -9.43
CA PHE A 312 -1.51 18.79 -9.29
C PHE A 312 -1.91 19.01 -7.83
N SER A 313 -2.40 20.23 -7.57
CA SER A 313 -3.00 20.61 -6.29
C SER A 313 -4.36 21.29 -6.53
N PHE A 314 -5.40 20.79 -5.86
CA PHE A 314 -6.74 21.35 -5.88
C PHE A 314 -7.05 21.95 -4.51
N ASP A 315 -7.43 23.23 -4.46
CA ASP A 315 -7.93 23.92 -3.25
C ASP A 315 -9.16 24.77 -3.59
N GLY A 316 -10.33 24.19 -3.33
CA GLY A 316 -11.62 24.85 -3.60
C GLY A 316 -12.07 24.81 -5.05
N ALA A 317 -11.48 23.98 -5.91
CA ALA A 317 -11.93 23.77 -7.28
C ALA A 317 -13.15 22.83 -7.35
N ASN A 318 -14.00 22.97 -8.36
CA ASN A 318 -15.20 22.14 -8.48
C ASN A 318 -15.42 21.62 -9.90
N ASN A 319 -16.00 20.42 -9.98
CA ASN A 319 -16.47 19.82 -11.22
C ASN A 319 -15.39 19.80 -12.34
N ILE A 320 -14.23 19.24 -12.01
CA ILE A 320 -13.10 19.04 -12.93
C ILE A 320 -12.86 17.54 -13.08
N ALA A 321 -12.78 17.08 -14.32
CA ALA A 321 -12.54 15.67 -14.62
C ALA A 321 -11.31 15.48 -15.51
N PHE A 322 -10.63 14.35 -15.32
CA PHE A 322 -9.53 13.86 -16.17
C PHE A 322 -9.92 12.50 -16.73
N GLN A 323 -9.64 12.27 -18.01
CA GLN A 323 -9.95 11.00 -18.66
C GLN A 323 -8.87 10.58 -19.66
N GLY A 324 -8.42 9.32 -19.56
CA GLY A 324 -7.50 8.72 -20.51
C GLY A 324 -6.11 9.37 -20.53
N ILE A 325 -5.61 9.84 -19.39
CA ILE A 325 -4.33 10.53 -19.24
C ILE A 325 -3.44 9.70 -18.31
N ASP A 326 -2.17 9.57 -18.67
CA ASP A 326 -1.13 8.95 -17.85
C ASP A 326 -0.43 10.02 -17.01
N PHE A 327 -0.31 9.80 -15.70
CA PHE A 327 0.42 10.62 -14.73
C PHE A 327 1.65 9.83 -14.28
N MET A 328 2.85 10.38 -14.46
CA MET A 328 4.08 9.59 -14.31
C MET A 328 5.26 10.35 -13.74
N ASN A 329 6.24 9.59 -13.24
CA ASN A 329 7.62 9.99 -12.98
C ASN A 329 7.75 11.20 -12.04
N THR A 330 7.21 11.10 -10.84
CA THR A 330 7.40 12.12 -9.80
C THR A 330 8.63 11.86 -8.96
N ASP A 331 9.18 12.90 -8.34
CA ASP A 331 10.24 12.77 -7.34
C ASP A 331 9.68 12.54 -5.94
N TRP A 332 10.56 12.36 -4.96
CA TRP A 332 10.26 12.26 -3.53
C TRP A 332 11.39 12.80 -2.67
N ASP A 333 11.11 13.09 -1.42
CA ASP A 333 12.10 13.37 -0.39
C ASP A 333 11.71 12.66 0.91
N THR A 334 12.63 12.62 1.85
CA THR A 334 12.37 12.06 3.17
C THR A 334 11.33 12.93 3.91
N VAL A 335 10.27 12.29 4.35
CA VAL A 335 9.12 12.96 4.95
C VAL A 335 9.48 13.57 6.30
N ASN A 336 8.92 14.73 6.60
CA ASN A 336 8.93 15.35 7.92
C ASN A 336 7.55 15.19 8.56
N GLY A 337 7.33 14.09 9.26
CA GLY A 337 6.07 13.86 9.99
C GLY A 337 5.86 14.84 11.13
N GLU A 338 4.66 15.37 11.28
CA GLU A 338 4.23 16.11 12.46
C GLU A 338 3.14 15.30 13.17
N PHE A 339 3.43 14.82 14.36
CA PHE A 339 2.45 14.07 15.14
C PHE A 339 1.75 14.99 16.16
N PHE A 340 0.45 15.13 16.02
CA PHE A 340 -0.40 15.86 16.97
C PHE A 340 -1.02 14.89 17.99
N GLY A 341 -0.36 14.72 19.13
CA GLY A 341 -0.92 14.05 20.29
C GLY A 341 -0.64 12.56 20.36
N ASN A 342 -0.89 11.98 21.52
CA ASN A 342 -0.84 10.54 21.73
C ASN A 342 -1.96 9.87 20.90
N PRO A 343 -1.67 8.92 20.01
CA PRO A 343 -2.70 8.17 19.29
C PRO A 343 -3.60 7.36 20.23
N PHE A 344 -3.18 7.19 21.48
CA PHE A 344 -3.95 6.57 22.53
C PHE A 344 -4.53 7.65 23.45
N PRO A 345 -5.85 7.92 23.43
CA PRO A 345 -6.49 8.86 24.35
C PRO A 345 -6.56 8.29 25.77
N THR A 346 -5.43 8.14 26.42
CA THR A 346 -5.37 7.92 27.85
C THR A 346 -5.18 9.26 28.54
N THR A 347 -6.27 9.86 29.00
CA THR A 347 -6.48 10.82 30.10
C THR A 347 -5.43 11.88 30.44
N HIS A 348 -4.32 12.04 29.74
CA HIS A 348 -3.31 13.08 29.99
C HIS A 348 -2.99 13.84 28.70
N ALA A 349 -3.61 15.00 28.58
CA ALA A 349 -3.32 15.97 27.53
C ALA A 349 -1.87 16.46 27.59
N LEU A 350 -1.00 15.88 26.80
CA LEU A 350 0.27 16.51 26.42
C LEU A 350 0.17 16.81 24.94
N HIS A 351 -0.23 18.04 24.64
CA HIS A 351 -0.17 18.63 23.32
C HIS A 351 1.26 19.13 23.12
N SER A 352 2.19 18.24 22.84
CA SER A 352 3.46 18.62 22.26
C SER A 352 3.46 18.18 20.79
N ILE A 353 3.62 19.13 19.91
CA ILE A 353 3.94 18.85 18.52
C ILE A 353 5.34 18.24 18.55
N ILE A 354 5.44 16.96 18.27
CA ILE A 354 6.72 16.28 18.12
C ILE A 354 6.96 16.25 16.63
N LYS A 355 7.98 16.96 16.17
CA LYS A 355 8.43 16.91 14.77
C LYS A 355 9.31 15.68 14.62
N TYR A 356 8.85 14.74 13.86
CA TYR A 356 9.64 13.59 13.47
C TYR A 356 10.45 13.90 12.22
N GLY A 357 11.58 13.29 12.12
CA GLY A 357 12.37 13.30 10.91
C GLY A 357 11.96 12.22 9.93
N ALA A 358 10.92 11.45 10.22
CA ALA A 358 10.54 10.28 9.48
C ALA A 358 9.03 10.20 9.34
N GLU A 359 8.58 9.24 8.61
CA GLU A 359 7.18 8.97 8.33
C GLU A 359 6.37 8.75 9.61
N HIS A 360 5.06 8.95 9.49
CA HIS A 360 4.15 8.62 10.57
C HIS A 360 4.25 7.11 10.89
N PRO A 361 4.23 6.69 12.16
CA PRO A 361 4.42 5.30 12.56
C PRO A 361 3.24 4.39 12.18
N GLN A 362 2.43 4.74 11.19
CA GLN A 362 1.31 3.97 10.70
C GLN A 362 0.94 4.33 9.25
N ALA A 363 0.87 3.33 8.36
CA ALA A 363 0.18 3.37 7.07
C ALA A 363 0.61 4.48 6.08
N ALA A 364 1.86 4.91 6.08
CA ALA A 364 2.35 6.01 5.24
C ALA A 364 1.43 7.26 5.28
N TYR A 365 0.90 7.57 6.47
CA TYR A 365 -0.13 8.60 6.69
C TYR A 365 0.34 10.01 6.31
N GLU A 366 1.59 10.37 6.62
CA GLU A 366 2.16 11.69 6.35
C GLU A 366 2.77 11.82 4.95
N VAL A 367 2.84 10.73 4.20
CA VAL A 367 3.42 10.76 2.85
C VAL A 367 2.61 11.68 1.95
N PRO A 368 3.28 12.65 1.27
CA PRO A 368 2.63 13.55 0.33
C PRO A 368 2.00 12.82 -0.86
N ALA A 369 1.37 13.56 -1.78
CA ALA A 369 0.75 12.98 -2.96
C ALA A 369 1.10 13.76 -4.23
N ALA A 370 1.24 13.01 -5.34
CA ALA A 370 1.41 13.58 -6.68
C ALA A 370 0.17 14.40 -7.10
N ILE A 371 -1.02 13.96 -6.70
CA ILE A 371 -2.25 14.75 -6.88
C ILE A 371 -2.92 14.93 -5.51
N ASN A 372 -2.99 16.18 -5.06
CA ASN A 372 -3.57 16.54 -3.78
C ASN A 372 -4.87 17.35 -3.97
N ILE A 373 -5.97 16.91 -3.33
CA ILE A 373 -7.30 17.48 -3.51
C ILE A 373 -7.86 17.90 -2.15
N ALA A 374 -8.03 19.20 -1.91
CA ALA A 374 -8.55 19.74 -0.66
C ALA A 374 -9.75 20.66 -0.92
N LYS A 375 -10.74 20.66 -0.04
CA LYS A 375 -11.91 21.57 -0.06
C LYS A 375 -12.61 21.65 -1.42
N SER A 376 -12.53 20.61 -2.21
CA SER A 376 -12.96 20.55 -3.60
C SER A 376 -14.10 19.55 -3.77
N SER A 377 -14.95 19.75 -4.77
CA SER A 377 -16.08 18.87 -5.02
C SER A 377 -16.16 18.47 -6.49
N GLY A 378 -16.54 17.21 -6.77
CA GLY A 378 -16.70 16.72 -8.13
C GLY A 378 -15.40 16.62 -8.92
N ILE A 379 -14.30 16.31 -8.26
CA ILE A 379 -13.02 16.03 -8.94
C ILE A 379 -13.01 14.56 -9.30
N ASN A 380 -12.88 14.26 -10.59
CA ASN A 380 -13.02 12.89 -11.09
C ASN A 380 -11.84 12.48 -11.98
N PHE A 381 -11.41 11.23 -11.82
CA PHE A 381 -10.43 10.56 -12.68
C PHE A 381 -11.08 9.31 -13.26
N THR A 382 -11.08 9.18 -14.56
CA THR A 382 -11.68 8.04 -15.28
C THR A 382 -10.72 7.55 -16.35
N ASP A 383 -10.50 6.23 -16.41
CA ASP A 383 -9.61 5.62 -17.41
C ASP A 383 -8.19 6.23 -17.42
N CYS A 384 -7.71 6.73 -16.28
CA CYS A 384 -6.38 7.29 -16.12
C CYS A 384 -5.38 6.24 -15.64
N ARG A 385 -4.10 6.45 -15.96
CA ARG A 385 -2.99 5.63 -15.46
C ARG A 385 -2.13 6.46 -14.53
N PHE A 386 -1.69 5.86 -13.45
CA PHE A 386 -0.72 6.41 -12.50
C PHE A 386 0.42 5.40 -12.41
N GLU A 387 1.55 5.71 -12.99
CA GLU A 387 2.70 4.80 -13.08
C GLU A 387 3.97 5.50 -12.61
N SER A 388 4.82 4.78 -11.90
CA SER A 388 6.11 5.33 -11.41
C SER A 388 5.92 6.66 -10.67
N ILE A 389 4.99 6.68 -9.75
CA ILE A 389 4.73 7.80 -8.83
C ILE A 389 5.46 7.52 -7.52
N SER A 390 6.37 8.40 -7.13
CA SER A 390 7.23 8.14 -5.97
C SER A 390 6.55 8.35 -4.60
N TYR A 391 5.49 9.15 -4.53
CA TYR A 391 4.66 9.34 -3.33
C TYR A 391 3.32 8.62 -3.44
N THR A 392 2.32 9.03 -2.66
CA THR A 392 0.93 8.65 -2.85
C THR A 392 0.44 9.19 -4.21
N ALA A 393 -0.28 8.38 -4.99
CA ALA A 393 -0.70 8.84 -6.30
C ALA A 393 -1.81 9.89 -6.20
N ILE A 394 -2.93 9.60 -5.51
CA ILE A 394 -4.04 10.56 -5.30
C ILE A 394 -4.37 10.64 -3.81
N LYS A 395 -4.42 11.86 -3.27
CA LYS A 395 -4.87 12.14 -1.90
C LYS A 395 -6.04 13.12 -1.89
N PHE A 396 -7.16 12.68 -1.33
CA PHE A 396 -8.31 13.53 -1.03
C PHE A 396 -8.19 14.02 0.41
N GLU A 397 -7.86 15.27 0.57
CA GLU A 397 -7.72 15.94 1.86
C GLU A 397 -9.09 16.37 2.40
N LYS A 398 -9.09 16.89 3.62
CA LYS A 398 -10.30 17.36 4.33
C LYS A 398 -11.19 18.27 3.50
N ALA A 399 -12.48 18.10 3.71
CA ALA A 399 -13.56 18.81 3.02
C ALA A 399 -13.63 18.58 1.50
N SER A 400 -13.09 17.46 1.03
CA SER A 400 -13.31 16.97 -0.33
C SER A 400 -14.61 16.17 -0.38
N THR A 401 -15.44 16.39 -1.40
CA THR A 401 -16.75 15.75 -1.53
C THR A 401 -17.09 15.36 -2.96
N ASP A 402 -17.91 14.32 -3.11
CA ASP A 402 -18.52 13.96 -4.39
C ASP A 402 -17.48 13.68 -5.50
N CYS A 403 -16.37 13.04 -5.16
CA CYS A 403 -15.25 12.74 -6.03
C CYS A 403 -15.21 11.26 -6.41
N ASN A 404 -14.69 10.95 -7.61
CA ASN A 404 -14.59 9.57 -8.08
C ASN A 404 -13.25 9.29 -8.74
N VAL A 405 -12.73 8.09 -8.45
CA VAL A 405 -11.62 7.46 -9.17
C VAL A 405 -12.18 6.17 -9.75
N THR A 406 -12.37 6.12 -11.06
CA THR A 406 -13.09 5.02 -11.70
C THR A 406 -12.30 4.45 -12.86
N SER A 407 -12.19 3.13 -12.91
CA SER A 407 -11.49 2.43 -13.99
C SER A 407 -10.05 2.93 -14.22
N CYS A 408 -9.36 3.30 -13.15
CA CYS A 408 -7.99 3.77 -13.21
C CYS A 408 -7.00 2.63 -12.94
N PHE A 409 -5.81 2.78 -13.48
CA PHE A 409 -4.71 1.85 -13.33
C PHE A 409 -3.60 2.49 -12.51
N PHE A 410 -3.15 1.80 -11.46
CA PHE A 410 -2.05 2.23 -10.59
C PHE A 410 -1.00 1.14 -10.58
N ASP A 411 0.23 1.49 -10.91
CA ASP A 411 1.35 0.57 -10.94
C ASP A 411 2.65 1.26 -10.54
N ASP A 412 3.54 0.54 -9.84
CA ASP A 412 4.82 1.07 -9.38
C ASP A 412 4.68 2.38 -8.58
N ILE A 413 3.87 2.33 -7.51
CA ILE A 413 3.56 3.47 -6.65
C ILE A 413 4.43 3.43 -5.38
N GLY A 414 5.19 4.50 -5.11
CA GLY A 414 6.06 4.59 -3.95
C GLY A 414 5.33 4.60 -2.61
N GLY A 415 4.19 5.30 -2.53
CA GLY A 415 3.32 5.39 -1.36
C GLY A 415 1.98 4.67 -1.55
N ASN A 416 0.88 5.27 -1.01
CA ASN A 416 -0.47 4.74 -1.20
C ASN A 416 -0.95 4.97 -2.65
N ALA A 417 -1.73 4.06 -3.23
CA ALA A 417 -2.32 4.36 -4.52
C ALA A 417 -3.42 5.42 -4.40
N VAL A 418 -4.38 5.23 -3.49
CA VAL A 418 -5.40 6.24 -3.19
C VAL A 418 -5.52 6.45 -1.70
N TYR A 419 -5.50 7.70 -1.26
CA TYR A 419 -5.67 8.08 0.12
C TYR A 419 -6.86 9.05 0.29
N ILE A 420 -7.88 8.63 1.03
CA ILE A 420 -9.04 9.46 1.42
C ILE A 420 -8.81 9.92 2.85
N HIS A 421 -8.44 11.19 3.04
CA HIS A 421 -8.05 11.78 4.31
C HIS A 421 -9.08 12.82 4.80
N GLY A 422 -9.87 12.45 5.81
CA GLY A 422 -10.76 13.38 6.49
C GLY A 422 -10.18 13.92 7.80
N ASP A 423 -10.76 14.97 8.33
CA ASP A 423 -10.44 15.50 9.65
C ASP A 423 -11.37 14.90 10.74
N PHE A 424 -10.96 15.01 12.02
CA PHE A 424 -11.73 14.51 13.18
C PHE A 424 -12.95 15.38 13.51
N VAL A 425 -13.75 15.76 12.50
CA VAL A 425 -14.94 16.59 12.65
C VAL A 425 -16.20 15.76 12.44
N ILE A 426 -17.15 15.85 13.35
CA ILE A 426 -18.46 15.18 13.25
C ILE A 426 -19.57 16.21 13.07
N PRO A 427 -20.37 16.14 11.99
CA PRO A 427 -20.29 15.16 10.90
C PRO A 427 -19.05 15.37 10.01
N ALA A 428 -18.59 14.30 9.37
CA ALA A 428 -17.43 14.33 8.49
C ALA A 428 -17.57 15.37 7.39
N THR A 429 -16.49 16.12 7.16
CA THR A 429 -16.41 17.10 6.06
C THR A 429 -16.02 16.43 4.75
N THR A 430 -15.23 15.34 4.82
CA THR A 430 -14.81 14.51 3.69
C THR A 430 -15.81 13.38 3.50
N ARG A 431 -16.45 13.30 2.34
CA ARG A 431 -17.53 12.34 2.11
C ARG A 431 -17.82 12.08 0.64
N ASN A 432 -18.52 10.95 0.38
CA ASN A 432 -18.94 10.54 -0.97
C ASN A 432 -17.77 10.56 -1.94
N ILE A 433 -16.67 9.91 -1.53
CA ILE A 433 -15.51 9.68 -2.38
C ILE A 433 -15.48 8.20 -2.72
N ASN A 434 -15.49 7.89 -4.01
CA ASN A 434 -15.64 6.53 -4.49
C ASN A 434 -14.41 6.12 -5.30
N VAL A 435 -13.86 4.95 -5.00
CA VAL A 435 -12.77 4.29 -5.74
C VAL A 435 -13.33 2.99 -6.27
N THR A 436 -13.58 2.93 -7.57
CA THR A 436 -14.31 1.82 -8.17
C THR A 436 -13.68 1.33 -9.46
N ASP A 437 -13.74 0.02 -9.68
CA ASP A 437 -13.25 -0.62 -10.91
C ASP A 437 -11.78 -0.30 -11.23
N CYS A 438 -10.95 -0.09 -10.20
CA CYS A 438 -9.54 0.24 -10.35
C CYS A 438 -8.65 -1.00 -10.23
N HIS A 439 -7.55 -1.00 -11.00
CA HIS A 439 -6.47 -1.95 -10.86
C HIS A 439 -5.32 -1.27 -10.11
N ILE A 440 -4.88 -1.88 -8.99
CA ILE A 440 -3.86 -1.33 -8.10
C ILE A 440 -2.82 -2.41 -7.84
N GLY A 441 -1.66 -2.29 -8.50
CA GLY A 441 -0.53 -3.19 -8.33
C GLY A 441 0.72 -2.47 -7.84
N TYR A 442 1.66 -3.21 -7.25
CA TYR A 442 3.00 -2.74 -6.90
C TYR A 442 3.03 -1.39 -6.17
N TYR A 443 2.22 -1.23 -5.12
CA TYR A 443 2.24 -0.06 -4.24
C TYR A 443 3.14 -0.27 -3.02
N GLY A 444 3.55 0.84 -2.36
CA GLY A 444 4.45 0.79 -1.20
C GLY A 444 5.90 0.53 -1.58
N ARG A 445 6.33 0.91 -2.78
CA ARG A 445 7.65 0.59 -3.33
C ARG A 445 8.80 1.38 -2.69
N ILE A 446 8.48 2.55 -2.16
CA ILE A 446 9.43 3.41 -1.44
C ILE A 446 9.06 3.42 0.05
N PHE A 447 7.79 3.68 0.36
CA PHE A 447 7.24 3.73 1.71
C PHE A 447 6.52 2.42 1.99
N ASN A 448 7.23 1.44 2.56
CA ASN A 448 6.77 0.04 2.61
C ASN A 448 5.53 -0.16 3.48
N ASN A 449 5.19 0.77 4.38
CA ASN A 449 3.97 0.74 5.19
C ASN A 449 2.75 1.32 4.47
N ALA A 450 2.86 1.64 3.18
CA ALA A 450 1.77 2.20 2.40
C ALA A 450 0.68 1.17 2.06
N ILE A 451 -0.51 1.67 1.84
CA ILE A 451 -1.76 0.92 1.65
C ILE A 451 -2.23 1.06 0.21
N GLY A 452 -2.82 0.03 -0.37
CA GLY A 452 -3.46 0.14 -1.68
C GLY A 452 -4.53 1.24 -1.68
N ILE A 453 -5.53 1.15 -0.78
CA ILE A 453 -6.51 2.23 -0.55
C ILE A 453 -6.59 2.52 0.96
N LEU A 454 -6.12 3.69 1.37
CA LEU A 454 -6.22 4.18 2.74
C LEU A 454 -7.39 5.15 2.89
N LEU A 455 -8.30 4.90 3.85
CA LEU A 455 -9.39 5.80 4.20
C LEU A 455 -9.34 6.16 5.67
N THR A 456 -9.25 7.44 5.98
CA THR A 456 -9.25 7.95 7.35
C THR A 456 -10.32 9.03 7.52
N ASN A 457 -11.12 8.95 8.58
CA ASN A 457 -12.06 10.00 9.01
C ASN A 457 -13.04 10.50 7.93
N ALA A 458 -13.55 9.63 7.08
CA ALA A 458 -14.46 9.95 6.00
C ALA A 458 -15.81 9.24 6.14
N TYR A 459 -16.83 9.70 5.42
CA TYR A 459 -18.20 9.25 5.52
C TYR A 459 -18.81 8.93 4.16
N ASP A 460 -19.67 7.87 4.10
CA ASP A 460 -20.44 7.51 2.91
C ASP A 460 -19.58 7.35 1.65
N CYS A 461 -18.51 6.55 1.75
CA CYS A 461 -17.56 6.28 0.68
C CYS A 461 -17.68 4.84 0.19
N LYS A 462 -17.31 4.61 -1.08
CA LYS A 462 -17.33 3.29 -1.71
C LYS A 462 -15.94 2.91 -2.21
N LEU A 463 -15.47 1.77 -1.79
CA LEU A 463 -14.24 1.11 -2.23
C LEU A 463 -14.68 -0.22 -2.84
N GLU A 464 -15.08 -0.22 -4.11
CA GLU A 464 -15.83 -1.33 -4.69
C GLU A 464 -15.23 -1.83 -6.00
N ASN A 465 -15.23 -3.15 -6.17
CA ASN A 465 -14.86 -3.81 -7.41
C ASN A 465 -13.42 -3.50 -7.87
N ASN A 466 -12.50 -3.27 -6.93
CA ASN A 466 -11.09 -3.02 -7.24
C ASN A 466 -10.28 -4.32 -7.21
N GLU A 467 -9.26 -4.43 -8.06
CA GLU A 467 -8.22 -5.44 -8.00
C GLU A 467 -6.98 -4.83 -7.36
N ILE A 468 -6.50 -5.43 -6.25
CA ILE A 468 -5.38 -4.91 -5.45
C ILE A 468 -4.39 -6.04 -5.20
N HIS A 469 -3.15 -5.89 -5.66
CA HIS A 469 -2.19 -6.98 -5.59
C HIS A 469 -0.73 -6.51 -5.53
N ASP A 470 0.16 -7.44 -5.24
CA ASP A 470 1.61 -7.27 -5.20
C ASP A 470 2.07 -6.03 -4.40
N GLY A 471 1.29 -5.69 -3.36
CA GLY A 471 1.57 -4.61 -2.45
C GLY A 471 2.50 -5.02 -1.31
N TRP A 472 3.20 -4.06 -0.76
CA TRP A 472 4.18 -4.33 0.29
C TRP A 472 3.56 -4.42 1.68
N TYR A 473 2.36 -3.87 1.86
CA TYR A 473 1.62 -3.88 3.13
C TYR A 473 0.12 -4.17 2.90
N THR A 474 -0.75 -3.61 3.72
CA THR A 474 -2.21 -3.82 3.72
C THR A 474 -2.86 -3.42 2.39
N GLY A 475 -3.88 -4.18 1.94
CA GLY A 475 -4.62 -3.89 0.72
C GLY A 475 -5.56 -2.70 0.87
N ILE A 476 -6.52 -2.78 1.80
CA ILE A 476 -7.46 -1.69 2.12
C ILE A 476 -7.46 -1.45 3.63
N SER A 477 -7.32 -0.18 4.04
CA SER A 477 -7.42 0.22 5.45
C SER A 477 -8.50 1.28 5.63
N VAL A 478 -9.41 1.06 6.62
CA VAL A 478 -10.55 1.95 6.89
C VAL A 478 -10.59 2.33 8.36
N GLY A 479 -10.60 3.64 8.64
CA GLY A 479 -10.65 4.19 9.98
C GLY A 479 -9.31 4.67 10.52
N TRP A 480 -9.34 5.59 11.51
CA TRP A 480 -8.15 6.19 12.10
C TRP A 480 -8.38 6.57 13.57
N SER A 481 -9.13 5.75 14.30
CA SER A 481 -9.41 5.99 15.71
C SER A 481 -9.18 4.72 16.52
N TRP A 482 -8.22 4.74 17.43
CA TRP A 482 -7.93 3.61 18.29
C TRP A 482 -8.90 3.64 19.48
N GLY A 483 -9.72 2.59 19.61
CA GLY A 483 -10.73 2.44 20.68
C GLY A 483 -12.13 2.91 20.30
N TYR A 484 -12.93 3.23 21.28
CA TYR A 484 -14.39 3.45 21.16
C TYR A 484 -14.83 4.92 21.12
N ALA A 485 -13.91 5.84 20.89
CA ALA A 485 -14.25 7.24 20.76
C ALA A 485 -15.10 7.49 19.51
N ASP A 486 -16.08 8.38 19.63
CA ASP A 486 -16.82 8.88 18.48
C ASP A 486 -15.86 9.44 17.44
N ASN A 487 -16.03 9.02 16.20
CA ASN A 487 -15.20 9.46 15.08
C ASN A 487 -16.05 9.62 13.81
N PRO A 488 -15.56 10.31 12.79
CA PRO A 488 -16.34 10.57 11.59
C PRO A 488 -16.47 9.38 10.64
N THR A 489 -15.69 8.29 10.84
CA THR A 489 -15.67 7.16 9.91
C THR A 489 -16.92 6.30 10.11
N ASN A 490 -17.83 6.33 9.15
CA ASN A 490 -18.97 5.40 9.13
C ASN A 490 -19.58 5.30 7.73
N LYS A 491 -20.43 4.30 7.52
CA LYS A 491 -21.14 4.04 6.27
C LYS A 491 -20.18 3.85 5.09
N ILE A 492 -19.13 3.07 5.29
CA ILE A 492 -18.16 2.75 4.24
C ILE A 492 -18.54 1.41 3.61
N SER A 493 -18.63 1.36 2.29
CA SER A 493 -18.76 0.11 1.54
C SER A 493 -17.41 -0.35 1.03
N VAL A 494 -16.95 -1.52 1.48
CA VAL A 494 -15.76 -2.20 0.94
C VAL A 494 -16.25 -3.50 0.32
N SER A 495 -16.55 -3.48 -0.98
CA SER A 495 -17.33 -4.56 -1.57
C SER A 495 -16.77 -5.05 -2.91
N ASN A 496 -16.81 -6.37 -3.10
CA ASN A 496 -16.41 -7.03 -4.34
C ASN A 496 -14.97 -6.72 -4.78
N ASN A 497 -14.07 -6.47 -3.86
CA ASN A 497 -12.66 -6.27 -4.18
C ASN A 497 -11.94 -7.61 -4.24
N LEU A 498 -10.98 -7.73 -5.16
CA LEU A 498 -10.04 -8.83 -5.28
C LEU A 498 -8.70 -8.37 -4.69
N ILE A 499 -8.26 -8.99 -3.60
CA ILE A 499 -7.03 -8.60 -2.89
C ILE A 499 -6.14 -9.83 -2.75
N TYR A 500 -4.93 -9.78 -3.31
CA TYR A 500 -4.05 -10.94 -3.29
C TYR A 500 -2.57 -10.58 -3.41
N ASN A 501 -1.68 -11.52 -3.05
CA ASN A 501 -0.22 -11.37 -3.11
C ASN A 501 0.26 -10.10 -2.40
N ILE A 502 -0.25 -9.78 -1.23
CA ILE A 502 0.16 -8.60 -0.46
C ILE A 502 0.95 -8.99 0.78
N GLY A 503 1.61 -8.00 1.39
CA GLY A 503 2.54 -8.27 2.50
C GLY A 503 3.88 -8.83 2.02
N ASN A 504 4.31 -8.43 0.83
CA ASN A 504 5.57 -8.87 0.21
C ASN A 504 6.80 -8.11 0.74
N GLY A 505 6.56 -7.06 1.54
CA GLY A 505 7.60 -6.24 2.13
C GLY A 505 8.22 -6.86 3.39
N TRP A 506 8.84 -6.01 4.18
CA TRP A 506 9.62 -6.40 5.36
C TRP A 506 8.90 -6.09 6.67
N LEU A 507 7.59 -5.91 6.60
CA LEU A 507 6.74 -5.51 7.71
C LEU A 507 5.78 -6.64 8.10
N SER A 508 5.14 -6.48 9.25
CA SER A 508 4.15 -7.40 9.80
C SER A 508 2.95 -6.63 10.37
N ASP A 509 2.03 -7.32 11.01
CA ASP A 509 0.82 -6.73 11.64
C ASP A 509 -0.10 -6.03 10.63
N MET A 510 -0.53 -6.78 9.60
CA MET A 510 -1.29 -6.28 8.47
C MET A 510 -2.46 -7.18 8.10
N GLY A 511 -3.35 -6.70 7.24
CA GLY A 511 -4.46 -7.47 6.72
C GLY A 511 -4.74 -7.23 5.24
N GLY A 512 -5.46 -8.15 4.60
CA GLY A 512 -6.05 -7.88 3.30
C GLY A 512 -6.98 -6.68 3.38
N ILE A 513 -7.91 -6.70 4.35
CA ILE A 513 -8.71 -5.55 4.77
C ILE A 513 -8.46 -5.32 6.27
N TYR A 514 -8.14 -4.09 6.64
CA TYR A 514 -7.86 -3.64 8.00
C TYR A 514 -8.82 -2.52 8.42
N THR A 515 -9.29 -2.53 9.66
CA THR A 515 -10.20 -1.49 10.17
C THR A 515 -9.80 -0.99 11.56
N LEU A 516 -10.19 0.25 11.91
CA LEU A 516 -9.93 0.88 13.21
C LEU A 516 -11.15 1.68 13.71
N GLY A 517 -11.50 1.48 14.97
CA GLY A 517 -12.49 2.30 15.72
C GLY A 517 -13.95 2.05 15.34
N LEU A 518 -14.83 2.87 15.89
CA LEU A 518 -16.27 2.81 15.64
C LEU A 518 -16.60 3.10 14.18
N GLN A 519 -17.30 2.19 13.53
CA GLN A 519 -17.67 2.32 12.11
C GLN A 519 -19.10 1.83 11.86
N PRO A 520 -20.11 2.46 12.44
CA PRO A 520 -21.49 2.03 12.23
C PRO A 520 -21.86 2.10 10.74
N GLU A 521 -22.67 1.13 10.30
CA GLU A 521 -23.11 0.97 8.90
C GLU A 521 -21.99 0.68 7.89
N THR A 522 -20.76 0.41 8.34
CA THR A 522 -19.69 -0.06 7.47
C THR A 522 -19.88 -1.52 7.11
N VAL A 523 -19.71 -1.84 5.82
CA VAL A 523 -19.94 -3.18 5.27
C VAL A 523 -18.72 -3.65 4.49
N LEU A 524 -18.22 -4.83 4.84
CA LEU A 524 -17.19 -5.57 4.10
C LEU A 524 -17.87 -6.77 3.43
N SER A 525 -18.17 -6.72 2.13
CA SER A 525 -19.02 -7.72 1.48
C SER A 525 -18.53 -8.16 0.10
N GLY A 526 -18.58 -9.45 -0.18
CA GLY A 526 -18.28 -9.99 -1.51
C GLY A 526 -16.82 -9.93 -1.90
N ASN A 527 -15.92 -9.62 -0.97
CA ASN A 527 -14.48 -9.54 -1.27
C ASN A 527 -13.86 -10.94 -1.37
N VAL A 528 -12.89 -11.08 -2.26
CA VAL A 528 -12.02 -12.25 -2.38
C VAL A 528 -10.62 -11.86 -1.95
N ILE A 529 -10.08 -12.52 -0.91
CA ILE A 529 -8.80 -12.19 -0.29
C ILE A 529 -7.97 -13.45 -0.16
N TYR A 530 -6.73 -13.43 -0.69
CA TYR A 530 -5.83 -14.58 -0.57
C TYR A 530 -4.34 -14.21 -0.70
N ASN A 531 -3.45 -15.10 -0.30
CA ASN A 531 -2.00 -14.87 -0.29
C ASN A 531 -1.63 -13.57 0.45
N VAL A 532 -2.12 -13.41 1.67
CA VAL A 532 -1.71 -12.31 2.54
C VAL A 532 -0.51 -12.76 3.35
N GLY A 533 0.65 -12.15 3.11
CA GLY A 533 1.90 -12.47 3.78
C GLY A 533 2.24 -11.52 4.93
N CYS A 534 3.38 -11.75 5.55
CA CYS A 534 4.07 -10.82 6.44
C CYS A 534 5.53 -11.21 6.56
N ASP A 535 6.40 -10.32 7.01
CA ASP A 535 7.78 -10.69 7.37
C ASP A 535 7.82 -11.39 8.74
N GLU A 536 8.10 -12.69 8.73
CA GLU A 536 8.31 -13.48 9.95
C GLU A 536 9.54 -13.00 10.76
N GLY A 537 10.47 -12.29 10.13
CA GLY A 537 11.67 -11.76 10.77
C GLY A 537 11.42 -10.51 11.61
N ALA A 538 10.36 -9.73 11.32
CA ALA A 538 10.01 -8.55 12.08
C ALA A 538 9.36 -8.91 13.42
N TYR A 539 8.15 -9.49 13.37
CA TYR A 539 7.42 -9.99 14.53
C TYR A 539 7.18 -11.49 14.51
N GLY A 540 7.28 -12.11 13.32
CA GLY A 540 6.94 -13.50 13.13
C GLY A 540 5.45 -13.79 13.07
N TYR A 541 4.59 -12.76 12.90
CA TYR A 541 3.14 -12.92 12.79
C TYR A 541 2.49 -11.72 12.10
N GLY A 542 1.22 -11.86 11.71
CA GLY A 542 0.38 -10.71 11.39
C GLY A 542 0.12 -10.49 9.91
N GLY A 543 -0.01 -11.53 9.10
CA GLY A 543 -0.60 -11.48 7.77
C GLY A 543 -2.02 -12.05 7.79
N TRP A 544 -3.01 -11.25 8.19
CA TRP A 544 -4.41 -11.67 8.30
C TRP A 544 -5.23 -11.36 7.05
N GLY A 545 -6.28 -12.12 6.80
CA GLY A 545 -7.18 -11.84 5.70
C GLY A 545 -8.04 -10.60 5.95
N ILE A 546 -8.96 -10.67 6.91
CA ILE A 546 -9.73 -9.52 7.42
C ILE A 546 -9.30 -9.28 8.86
N TYR A 547 -8.85 -8.06 9.14
CA TYR A 547 -8.35 -7.66 10.44
C TYR A 547 -9.15 -6.48 11.00
N LEU A 548 -10.01 -6.77 11.97
CA LEU A 548 -10.74 -5.75 12.74
C LEU A 548 -9.90 -5.41 13.98
N ASP A 549 -9.10 -4.34 13.87
CA ASP A 549 -8.17 -3.94 14.92
C ASP A 549 -8.83 -2.97 15.90
N GLU A 550 -8.09 -2.42 16.79
CA GLU A 550 -8.40 -1.66 18.01
C GLU A 550 -9.69 -0.85 17.95
N GLY A 551 -10.72 -1.33 18.66
CA GLY A 551 -12.00 -0.68 18.78
C GLY A 551 -12.94 -0.81 17.58
N SER A 552 -12.57 -1.58 16.55
CA SER A 552 -13.42 -1.82 15.38
C SER A 552 -14.80 -2.34 15.78
N SER A 553 -15.85 -1.55 15.54
CA SER A 553 -17.19 -1.84 16.06
C SER A 553 -18.30 -1.44 15.09
N GLY A 554 -19.42 -2.19 15.15
CA GLY A 554 -20.60 -1.93 14.34
C GLY A 554 -20.46 -2.31 12.87
N ILE A 555 -19.49 -3.17 12.52
CA ILE A 555 -19.14 -3.56 11.16
C ILE A 555 -19.87 -4.85 10.77
N LEU A 556 -20.42 -4.87 9.55
CA LEU A 556 -20.94 -6.08 8.92
C LEU A 556 -19.88 -6.68 7.98
N VAL A 557 -19.53 -7.95 8.21
CA VAL A 557 -18.64 -8.74 7.36
C VAL A 557 -19.42 -9.91 6.78
N GLU A 558 -19.75 -9.86 5.48
CA GLU A 558 -20.60 -10.90 4.88
C GLU A 558 -20.21 -11.26 3.44
N ASN A 559 -20.48 -12.50 3.07
CA ASN A 559 -20.27 -13.01 1.71
C ASN A 559 -18.81 -12.91 1.21
N ASN A 560 -17.83 -12.88 2.08
CA ASN A 560 -16.42 -12.82 1.68
C ASN A 560 -15.85 -14.24 1.56
N LEU A 561 -14.91 -14.38 0.63
CA LEU A 561 -14.05 -15.56 0.49
C LEU A 561 -12.63 -15.17 0.89
N VAL A 562 -12.11 -15.75 1.96
CA VAL A 562 -10.78 -15.46 2.49
C VAL A 562 -10.00 -16.74 2.67
N TYR A 563 -8.82 -16.85 2.06
CA TYR A 563 -8.03 -18.08 2.12
C TYR A 563 -6.52 -17.84 1.94
N ASP A 564 -5.70 -18.82 2.31
CA ASP A 564 -4.23 -18.82 2.15
C ASP A 564 -3.55 -17.57 2.72
N CYS A 565 -3.93 -17.15 3.91
CA CYS A 565 -3.24 -16.10 4.66
C CYS A 565 -2.12 -16.70 5.52
N SER A 566 -1.02 -15.98 5.72
CA SER A 566 0.09 -16.51 6.56
C SER A 566 -0.30 -16.68 8.03
N SER A 567 -1.15 -15.81 8.55
CA SER A 567 -1.78 -15.96 9.88
C SER A 567 -3.22 -16.49 9.74
N GLN A 568 -4.15 -16.04 10.59
CA GLN A 568 -5.55 -16.44 10.48
C GLN A 568 -6.26 -15.70 9.34
N THR A 569 -7.30 -16.31 8.79
CA THR A 569 -8.13 -15.67 7.75
C THR A 569 -8.98 -14.51 8.31
N PHE A 570 -9.26 -14.52 9.61
CA PHE A 570 -9.97 -13.45 10.30
C PHE A 570 -9.36 -13.14 11.68
N HIS A 571 -9.16 -11.87 11.97
CA HIS A 571 -8.72 -11.38 13.28
C HIS A 571 -9.64 -10.26 13.80
N GLN A 572 -10.12 -10.41 15.05
CA GLN A 572 -10.70 -9.34 15.84
C GLN A 572 -9.77 -9.05 17.03
N HIS A 573 -9.12 -7.87 17.04
CA HIS A 573 -8.24 -7.54 18.18
C HIS A 573 -9.09 -7.21 19.41
N TYR A 574 -9.85 -6.13 19.38
CA TYR A 574 -10.96 -5.85 20.30
C TYR A 574 -11.95 -4.92 19.62
N GLY A 575 -13.20 -4.95 20.05
CA GLY A 575 -14.26 -4.19 19.42
C GLY A 575 -15.63 -4.65 19.94
N GLU A 576 -16.71 -4.05 19.44
CA GLU A 576 -18.06 -4.27 19.92
C GLU A 576 -19.05 -4.46 18.75
N ASP A 577 -19.96 -5.42 18.93
CA ASP A 577 -21.14 -5.65 18.06
C ASP A 577 -20.87 -5.78 16.56
N ASN A 578 -19.75 -6.41 16.17
CA ASN A 578 -19.49 -6.78 14.78
C ASN A 578 -20.30 -8.02 14.39
N LEU A 579 -20.82 -8.06 13.16
CA LEU A 579 -21.56 -9.20 12.63
C LEU A 579 -20.79 -9.87 11.48
N ILE A 580 -20.35 -11.10 11.69
CA ILE A 580 -19.57 -11.90 10.75
C ILE A 580 -20.45 -13.04 10.25
N ARG A 581 -21.01 -12.94 9.05
CA ARG A 581 -21.95 -13.95 8.56
C ARG A 581 -21.76 -14.32 7.10
N ASN A 582 -22.10 -15.57 6.80
CA ASN A 582 -22.14 -16.08 5.42
C ASN A 582 -20.82 -15.96 4.67
N ASN A 583 -19.67 -16.07 5.36
CA ASN A 583 -18.35 -16.03 4.75
C ASN A 583 -17.76 -17.43 4.61
N ILE A 584 -16.78 -17.57 3.73
CA ILE A 584 -15.91 -18.74 3.62
C ILE A 584 -14.51 -18.31 4.10
N PHE A 585 -14.03 -18.94 5.18
CA PHE A 585 -12.70 -18.75 5.75
C PHE A 585 -11.93 -20.07 5.63
N ALA A 586 -10.85 -20.08 4.83
CA ALA A 586 -10.19 -21.33 4.47
C ALA A 586 -8.66 -21.25 4.54
N PHE A 587 -8.02 -22.27 5.06
CA PHE A 587 -6.58 -22.52 4.96
C PHE A 587 -5.67 -21.38 5.44
N GLY A 588 -6.00 -20.70 6.53
CA GLY A 588 -5.07 -19.80 7.19
C GLY A 588 -3.91 -20.55 7.82
N GLY A 589 -2.68 -20.06 7.65
CA GLY A 589 -1.46 -20.72 8.11
C GLY A 589 -1.36 -20.91 9.63
N GLU A 590 -2.06 -20.07 10.40
CA GLU A 590 -2.18 -20.18 11.86
C GLU A 590 -3.62 -20.51 12.31
N GLY A 591 -4.54 -20.71 11.39
CA GLY A 591 -5.93 -21.08 11.65
C GLY A 591 -6.98 -20.22 10.95
N ALA A 592 -8.26 -20.41 11.32
CA ALA A 592 -9.34 -19.68 10.71
C ALA A 592 -9.61 -18.32 11.40
N PHE A 593 -9.83 -18.34 12.71
CA PHE A 593 -10.24 -17.17 13.50
C PHE A 593 -9.32 -16.93 14.69
N ILE A 594 -9.00 -15.65 14.93
CA ILE A 594 -8.41 -15.24 16.21
C ILE A 594 -9.20 -14.07 16.81
N VAL A 595 -9.42 -14.10 18.13
CA VAL A 595 -9.97 -13.01 18.91
C VAL A 595 -9.02 -12.73 20.07
N THR A 596 -8.51 -11.51 20.13
CA THR A 596 -7.52 -11.09 21.12
C THR A 596 -8.02 -9.91 21.94
N ARG A 597 -7.37 -9.63 23.09
CA ARG A 597 -7.64 -8.49 23.97
C ARG A 597 -9.12 -8.36 24.36
N HIS A 598 -9.59 -9.38 25.09
CA HIS A 598 -11.00 -9.52 25.45
C HIS A 598 -11.51 -8.51 26.47
N GLU A 599 -12.74 -8.06 26.27
CA GLU A 599 -13.47 -7.15 27.15
C GLU A 599 -14.80 -7.76 27.63
N ASP A 600 -15.44 -7.18 28.65
CA ASP A 600 -16.64 -7.75 29.28
C ASP A 600 -17.93 -7.43 28.48
N HIS A 601 -17.88 -7.56 27.13
CA HIS A 601 -19.03 -7.39 26.24
C HIS A 601 -18.94 -8.31 25.03
N ASN A 602 -19.96 -8.34 24.18
CA ASN A 602 -19.95 -9.10 22.94
C ASN A 602 -19.11 -8.39 21.87
N SER A 603 -17.95 -8.91 21.57
CA SER A 603 -17.08 -8.35 20.53
C SER A 603 -17.66 -8.54 19.13
N LEU A 604 -18.17 -9.75 18.84
CA LEU A 604 -18.76 -10.09 17.55
C LEU A 604 -19.76 -11.23 17.65
N THR A 605 -20.58 -11.35 16.61
CA THR A 605 -21.43 -12.53 16.37
C THR A 605 -21.03 -13.18 15.06
N ALA A 606 -20.55 -14.43 15.11
CA ALA A 606 -20.21 -15.24 13.95
C ALA A 606 -21.35 -16.24 13.66
N THR A 607 -21.98 -16.13 12.49
CA THR A 607 -23.10 -17.03 12.14
C THR A 607 -23.14 -17.37 10.66
N ASN A 608 -23.57 -18.60 10.36
CA ASN A 608 -23.71 -19.10 8.99
C ASN A 608 -22.43 -19.03 8.15
N ASN A 609 -21.24 -19.11 8.78
CA ASN A 609 -19.97 -19.14 8.06
C ASN A 609 -19.52 -20.58 7.80
N ILE A 610 -18.70 -20.76 6.80
CA ILE A 610 -17.94 -22.00 6.54
C ILE A 610 -16.48 -21.72 6.94
N MET A 611 -15.97 -22.50 7.86
CA MET A 611 -14.58 -22.40 8.33
C MET A 611 -13.87 -23.73 8.09
N VAL A 612 -12.83 -23.72 7.27
CA VAL A 612 -12.06 -24.91 6.97
C VAL A 612 -10.58 -24.72 7.22
N THR A 613 -9.93 -25.73 7.77
CA THR A 613 -8.50 -25.73 8.05
C THR A 613 -7.83 -26.97 7.51
N ASP A 614 -6.52 -26.98 7.59
CA ASP A 614 -5.62 -28.05 7.21
C ASP A 614 -4.60 -28.21 8.35
N ASP A 615 -4.96 -29.04 9.36
CA ASP A 615 -4.21 -29.25 10.60
C ASP A 615 -4.00 -28.02 11.51
N ASN A 616 -4.76 -26.93 11.29
CA ASN A 616 -4.67 -25.67 12.04
C ASN A 616 -5.93 -25.42 12.92
N PRO A 617 -5.83 -24.60 13.99
CA PRO A 617 -6.97 -24.31 14.87
C PRO A 617 -8.11 -23.58 14.15
N MET A 618 -9.36 -23.91 14.44
CA MET A 618 -10.52 -23.11 14.00
C MET A 618 -10.57 -21.77 14.72
N TYR A 619 -10.31 -21.78 16.02
CA TYR A 619 -10.25 -20.58 16.85
C TYR A 619 -8.95 -20.56 17.65
N ALA A 620 -8.25 -19.42 17.59
CA ALA A 620 -7.22 -19.06 18.54
C ALA A 620 -7.75 -17.95 19.46
N PHE A 621 -7.89 -18.18 20.75
CA PHE A 621 -8.37 -17.19 21.72
C PHE A 621 -7.92 -17.54 23.16
N ASP A 622 -7.92 -16.52 24.04
CA ASP A 622 -7.66 -16.72 25.46
C ASP A 622 -8.95 -17.21 26.16
N THR A 623 -8.89 -18.31 26.86
CA THR A 623 -9.99 -19.17 27.29
C THR A 623 -10.87 -18.62 28.44
N LYS A 624 -10.85 -17.32 28.75
CA LYS A 624 -11.41 -16.89 30.05
C LYS A 624 -12.87 -16.47 30.10
N LYS A 625 -13.53 -16.05 28.97
CA LYS A 625 -14.93 -15.54 28.98
C LYS A 625 -15.66 -15.63 27.63
N ASP A 626 -16.96 -15.39 27.66
CA ASP A 626 -17.92 -15.40 26.54
C ASP A 626 -17.86 -14.09 25.76
N TRP A 627 -16.82 -13.85 24.98
CA TRP A 627 -16.55 -12.56 24.31
C TRP A 627 -17.17 -12.41 22.93
N PHE A 628 -17.58 -13.52 22.34
CA PHE A 628 -18.29 -13.52 21.09
C PHE A 628 -19.37 -14.60 21.04
N ARG A 629 -20.33 -14.43 20.16
CA ARG A 629 -21.37 -15.40 19.89
C ARG A 629 -21.03 -16.18 18.65
N ASP A 630 -21.11 -17.50 18.78
CA ASP A 630 -20.85 -18.46 17.71
C ASP A 630 -22.10 -19.34 17.55
N ASP A 631 -22.78 -19.21 16.42
CA ASP A 631 -24.01 -19.96 16.17
C ASP A 631 -24.14 -20.35 14.69
N SER A 632 -24.57 -21.59 14.44
CA SER A 632 -24.94 -22.05 13.12
C SER A 632 -23.79 -21.92 12.07
N ASN A 633 -22.55 -22.20 12.46
CA ASN A 633 -21.40 -22.26 11.57
C ASN A 633 -21.06 -23.71 11.19
N LEU A 634 -20.42 -23.90 10.03
CA LEU A 634 -19.88 -25.18 9.60
C LEU A 634 -18.35 -25.18 9.78
N TYR A 635 -17.83 -26.26 10.35
CA TYR A 635 -16.41 -26.47 10.65
C TYR A 635 -15.92 -27.79 10.05
N TRP A 636 -14.78 -27.73 9.35
CA TRP A 636 -14.14 -28.89 8.81
C TRP A 636 -12.63 -28.78 8.79
N ASP A 637 -11.93 -29.82 9.20
CA ASP A 637 -10.49 -29.92 9.06
C ASP A 637 -10.20 -31.05 8.07
N TYR A 638 -9.54 -30.72 6.96
CA TYR A 638 -9.30 -31.69 5.88
C TYR A 638 -8.32 -32.77 6.25
N ASP A 639 -7.25 -32.46 6.99
CA ASP A 639 -6.25 -33.44 7.43
C ASP A 639 -6.77 -34.36 8.54
N ARG A 640 -7.64 -33.85 9.41
CA ARG A 640 -8.17 -34.56 10.56
C ARG A 640 -9.52 -35.21 10.31
N GLY A 641 -10.05 -35.13 9.10
CA GLY A 641 -11.34 -35.74 8.76
C GLY A 641 -12.49 -35.25 9.66
N GLY A 642 -12.60 -33.93 9.85
CA GLY A 642 -13.64 -33.29 10.65
C GLY A 642 -13.38 -33.21 12.15
N LYS A 643 -12.22 -33.61 12.62
CA LYS A 643 -11.81 -33.40 14.01
C LYS A 643 -11.17 -32.03 14.15
N VAL A 644 -11.99 -31.00 14.32
CA VAL A 644 -11.51 -29.62 14.41
C VAL A 644 -10.69 -29.38 15.69
N LEU A 645 -9.64 -28.62 15.54
CA LEU A 645 -8.85 -28.08 16.64
C LEU A 645 -9.42 -26.73 17.07
N SER A 646 -9.48 -26.53 18.37
CA SER A 646 -9.80 -25.24 18.97
C SER A 646 -8.83 -25.04 20.11
N GLY A 647 -8.11 -23.95 20.16
CA GLY A 647 -7.15 -23.80 21.22
C GLY A 647 -6.41 -22.46 21.26
N HIS A 648 -5.84 -22.25 22.41
CA HIS A 648 -4.83 -21.24 22.69
C HIS A 648 -3.57 -21.55 21.87
N THR A 649 -2.83 -20.53 21.45
CA THR A 649 -1.61 -20.57 20.63
C THR A 649 -0.55 -21.64 20.99
N THR A 650 -0.71 -22.39 22.08
CA THR A 650 0.25 -23.41 22.51
C THR A 650 -0.37 -24.72 23.06
N LYS A 651 -1.68 -24.84 23.09
CA LYS A 651 -2.32 -26.07 23.62
C LYS A 651 -3.50 -26.48 22.76
N LEU A 652 -3.24 -27.50 21.96
CA LEU A 652 -4.25 -28.23 21.21
C LEU A 652 -5.28 -28.82 22.16
N PHE A 653 -6.56 -28.53 21.94
CA PHE A 653 -7.65 -29.18 22.65
C PHE A 653 -8.02 -30.47 21.93
N ASP A 654 -7.97 -31.53 22.64
CA ASP A 654 -8.55 -32.80 22.27
C ASP A 654 -10.09 -32.74 22.23
N ARG A 655 -10.74 -33.79 21.68
CA ARG A 655 -12.18 -33.94 21.53
C ARG A 655 -12.98 -33.68 22.82
N ASP A 656 -12.40 -33.97 23.99
CA ASP A 656 -13.01 -33.72 25.30
C ASP A 656 -13.10 -32.20 25.62
N SER A 657 -12.25 -31.40 25.07
CA SER A 657 -12.28 -29.94 25.20
C SER A 657 -13.38 -29.27 24.40
N LEU A 658 -13.84 -29.89 23.31
CA LEU A 658 -15.00 -29.45 22.53
C LEU A 658 -16.25 -29.39 23.41
N VAL A 659 -16.40 -30.33 24.37
CA VAL A 659 -17.51 -30.35 25.34
C VAL A 659 -17.44 -29.12 26.27
N ILE A 660 -16.24 -28.74 26.69
CA ILE A 660 -16.05 -27.57 27.55
C ILE A 660 -16.33 -26.27 26.78
N VAL A 661 -15.87 -26.19 25.53
CA VAL A 661 -16.09 -25.04 24.66
C VAL A 661 -17.59 -24.90 24.34
N LYS A 662 -18.29 -26.00 24.04
CA LYS A 662 -19.75 -26.00 23.88
C LYS A 662 -20.50 -25.61 25.16
N ALA A 663 -20.03 -26.06 26.31
CA ALA A 663 -20.62 -25.68 27.61
C ALA A 663 -20.47 -24.18 27.93
N ARG A 664 -19.55 -23.48 27.26
CA ARG A 664 -19.35 -22.03 27.33
C ARG A 664 -20.15 -21.23 26.29
N GLY A 665 -20.94 -21.90 25.45
CA GLY A 665 -21.78 -21.25 24.45
C GLY A 665 -21.16 -21.08 23.06
N TYR A 666 -19.96 -21.61 22.82
CA TYR A 666 -19.40 -21.70 21.48
C TYR A 666 -19.90 -22.95 20.73
N TYR A 667 -19.83 -22.90 19.40
CA TYR A 667 -20.31 -23.97 18.52
C TYR A 667 -21.80 -24.32 18.71
N ASN A 668 -22.63 -23.30 18.99
CA ASN A 668 -24.08 -23.50 19.04
C ASN A 668 -24.59 -23.85 17.65
N ASN A 669 -25.46 -24.84 17.55
CA ASN A 669 -26.03 -25.34 16.29
C ASN A 669 -24.97 -25.61 15.19
N ALA A 670 -23.72 -25.86 15.57
CA ALA A 670 -22.60 -26.07 14.65
C ALA A 670 -22.71 -27.40 13.93
N VAL A 671 -22.32 -27.40 12.66
CA VAL A 671 -22.17 -28.58 11.82
C VAL A 671 -20.67 -28.90 11.64
N PHE A 672 -20.30 -30.15 11.93
CA PHE A 672 -18.93 -30.67 11.77
C PHE A 672 -18.93 -31.71 10.65
N MET A 673 -19.05 -31.25 9.43
CA MET A 673 -19.12 -32.08 8.22
C MET A 673 -18.34 -31.43 7.09
N ASP A 674 -17.86 -32.24 6.15
CA ASP A 674 -17.26 -31.75 4.92
C ASP A 674 -18.24 -30.80 4.21
N PRO A 675 -17.87 -29.56 3.91
CA PRO A 675 -18.72 -28.63 3.18
C PRO A 675 -19.02 -29.06 1.75
N LEU A 676 -18.33 -30.09 1.24
CA LEU A 676 -18.46 -30.62 -0.12
C LEU A 676 -18.15 -29.54 -1.17
N PHE A 677 -17.05 -28.85 -0.99
CA PHE A 677 -16.50 -27.98 -2.04
C PHE A 677 -16.08 -28.82 -3.25
N LYS A 678 -16.23 -28.26 -4.43
CA LYS A 678 -15.96 -28.96 -5.68
C LYS A 678 -14.49 -29.38 -5.83
N ASP A 679 -13.55 -28.50 -5.55
CA ASP A 679 -12.10 -28.78 -5.58
C ASP A 679 -11.33 -27.85 -4.64
N PRO A 680 -11.39 -28.07 -3.32
CA PRO A 680 -10.74 -27.19 -2.35
C PRO A 680 -9.22 -27.21 -2.44
N ALA A 681 -8.62 -28.28 -2.98
CA ALA A 681 -7.18 -28.34 -3.19
C ALA A 681 -6.69 -27.36 -4.27
N ASN A 682 -7.53 -27.07 -5.25
CA ASN A 682 -7.29 -26.03 -6.26
C ASN A 682 -8.10 -24.75 -6.01
N ARG A 683 -8.56 -24.56 -4.77
CA ARG A 683 -9.27 -23.34 -4.32
C ARG A 683 -10.61 -23.09 -5.04
N ASP A 684 -11.25 -24.14 -5.60
CA ASP A 684 -12.65 -24.08 -6.05
C ASP A 684 -13.58 -24.38 -4.87
N PHE A 685 -14.07 -23.32 -4.24
CA PHE A 685 -14.97 -23.37 -3.09
C PHE A 685 -16.45 -23.40 -3.49
N THR A 686 -16.77 -23.77 -4.73
CA THR A 686 -18.14 -23.97 -5.17
C THR A 686 -18.76 -25.14 -4.40
N LEU A 687 -19.90 -24.92 -3.77
CA LEU A 687 -20.61 -25.95 -2.99
C LEU A 687 -21.38 -26.93 -3.89
N ALA A 688 -21.39 -28.20 -3.49
CA ALA A 688 -22.30 -29.17 -4.06
C ALA A 688 -23.77 -28.89 -3.65
N GLU A 689 -24.76 -29.29 -4.47
CA GLU A 689 -26.18 -29.04 -4.18
C GLU A 689 -26.67 -29.66 -2.85
N ASN A 690 -26.00 -30.70 -2.39
CA ASN A 690 -26.31 -31.39 -1.13
C ASN A 690 -25.35 -31.02 0.00
N SER A 691 -24.67 -29.88 -0.10
CA SER A 691 -23.75 -29.41 0.93
C SER A 691 -24.44 -29.24 2.29
N PRO A 692 -23.86 -29.74 3.40
CA PRO A 692 -24.39 -29.50 4.73
C PRO A 692 -24.36 -28.05 5.16
N ALA A 693 -23.60 -27.19 4.48
CA ALA A 693 -23.60 -25.74 4.73
C ALA A 693 -24.99 -25.12 4.47
N LEU A 694 -25.78 -25.68 3.60
CA LEU A 694 -27.14 -25.21 3.33
C LEU A 694 -28.07 -25.44 4.54
N GLU A 695 -27.81 -26.46 5.36
CA GLU A 695 -28.59 -26.77 6.56
C GLU A 695 -28.40 -25.75 7.70
N ILE A 696 -27.21 -25.14 7.78
CA ILE A 696 -26.94 -24.04 8.73
C ILE A 696 -27.47 -22.69 8.24
N GLY A 697 -28.07 -22.64 7.05
CA GLY A 697 -28.58 -21.40 6.45
C GLY A 697 -27.55 -20.58 5.69
N PHE A 698 -26.38 -21.16 5.38
CA PHE A 698 -25.41 -20.56 4.46
C PHE A 698 -26.07 -20.36 3.09
N LYS A 699 -25.89 -19.18 2.52
CA LYS A 699 -26.39 -18.81 1.19
C LYS A 699 -25.22 -18.75 0.22
N PRO A 700 -25.12 -19.68 -0.73
CA PRO A 700 -24.08 -19.59 -1.75
C PRO A 700 -24.10 -18.23 -2.45
N PHE A 701 -22.93 -17.66 -2.65
CA PHE A 701 -22.74 -16.40 -3.35
C PHE A 701 -21.73 -16.57 -4.49
N GLU A 702 -21.79 -15.69 -5.45
CA GLU A 702 -20.79 -15.60 -6.50
C GLU A 702 -19.59 -14.80 -5.98
N TYR A 703 -18.41 -15.39 -5.99
CA TYR A 703 -17.16 -14.74 -5.55
C TYR A 703 -16.32 -14.31 -6.75
N LYS A 704 -16.93 -13.54 -7.65
CA LYS A 704 -16.24 -12.78 -8.68
C LYS A 704 -16.05 -11.38 -8.15
N ALA A 705 -14.79 -11.01 -7.96
CA ALA A 705 -14.39 -9.72 -7.42
C ALA A 705 -13.30 -9.09 -8.30
N GLY A 706 -13.15 -7.78 -8.21
CA GLY A 706 -12.16 -7.04 -8.97
C GLY A 706 -12.54 -6.71 -10.41
N THR A 707 -11.65 -6.00 -11.08
CA THR A 707 -11.87 -5.42 -12.42
C THR A 707 -11.61 -6.38 -13.57
N LEU A 708 -11.55 -7.67 -13.33
CA LEU A 708 -11.08 -8.75 -14.22
C LEU A 708 -11.51 -8.69 -15.69
N THR A 709 -12.41 -7.80 -16.07
CA THR A 709 -12.92 -7.69 -17.44
C THR A 709 -12.31 -6.57 -18.26
N LYS A 710 -11.63 -5.60 -17.64
CA LYS A 710 -11.12 -4.40 -18.34
C LYS A 710 -9.62 -4.43 -18.58
N PHE A 711 -8.86 -5.01 -17.66
CA PHE A 711 -7.40 -5.00 -17.68
C PHE A 711 -6.78 -6.37 -18.00
N ASN A 712 -7.62 -7.41 -18.27
CA ASN A 712 -7.21 -8.75 -18.64
C ASN A 712 -7.31 -9.00 -20.15
#